data_1aea730bc1cd946615bc28bdbeb29e0e
#
_entry.id   1aea730bc1cd946615bc28bdbeb29e0e
#
_cell.length_a   1.000
_cell.length_b   1.000
_cell.length_c   1.000
_cell.angle_alpha   90.00
_cell.angle_beta   90.00
_cell.angle_gamma   90.00
#
_symmetry.space_group_name_H-M   'P 1'
#
loop_
_entity.id
_entity.type
_entity.pdbx_description
1 polymer ?
#
loop_
_entity_poly.entity_id
_entity_poly.type
_entity_poly.pdbx_seq_one_letter_code
_entity_poly.pdbx_strand_id
1 'polypeptide(L)'
;MELQIQRIIERSDYRTGNFESFLNMMQDAGQGAEISFVRQEFTPAELTDLINSLNFPLLAFTRNSAVVIYKDKRDVFVWKNATSKAEELSSEGISNLIAELCTLDTLLGRDSTNPNSESYIFTLCPIGIKTMTGSDETEGTKTFSPLKRFFKFVASEKSNIFYIYIYAVLIGLINLSLPLGIQAIIGRISGGMIFDGVIVLVTFVILGLMLSGGLQLMQVYLVEILQRRIFTKAAFEFAFRIPRIRSEALLNLYPPELMNRFFDVITLQKGFSKILLDLTTAFLQIIFGLILLALYHPLFILFGLVLFSLLLLMFRITGNKALQSSIKESSRKYQIVSWFEDMARNINTFKIAGYTNMPLDQTDGYIDGYLQARKKHFGVLLTQFIYVIVFKLLVTGGTLILGCILVVEREITLGQFVASEIIIILIINAVEKLIFSIETVYDVLTAAEKIGQVSDLPLEKHQGIHLDKIHETGIGIEVKNLNFSYGSQFDPVLKNLNFDIKTGEKVCIAGLNGSGKQTLAKILSGLLSDYRGQITVNSISMRNIHLNDLHEYISLNLSGDEVFQGTVEENIRLGKNGISQRDVLNVLQQVGIADFVNALPEGIYTTMLPGGRGWPGSAVRKLLLARSLVKKPALFIFQDLFSSIGRTEKNQLIHQVMHAQPNMTFIAISADSEVMQACERLIILHEGTVLADGKPAELLSNKTFSDLL
;
A
#
# COMPACT_ATOMS: atom_id res chain seq x y z
N MET A 1 -13.91 1.89 15.05
CA MET A 1 -12.72 2.77 14.99
C MET A 1 -12.63 3.69 16.21
N GLU A 2 -13.64 4.46 16.57
CA GLU A 2 -13.65 5.35 17.75
C GLU A 2 -13.26 4.66 19.07
N LEU A 3 -13.94 3.57 19.42
CA LEU A 3 -13.65 2.78 20.63
C LEU A 3 -12.23 2.18 20.62
N GLN A 4 -11.70 1.87 19.45
CA GLN A 4 -10.31 1.39 19.32
C GLN A 4 -9.32 2.52 19.57
N ILE A 5 -9.57 3.71 19.02
CA ILE A 5 -8.73 4.90 19.24
C ILE A 5 -8.75 5.30 20.71
N GLN A 6 -9.94 5.29 21.36
CA GLN A 6 -10.06 5.58 22.78
C GLN A 6 -9.21 4.62 23.62
N ARG A 7 -9.29 3.30 23.35
CA ARG A 7 -8.46 2.29 24.04
C ARG A 7 -6.96 2.48 23.80
N ILE A 8 -6.56 2.93 22.61
CA ILE A 8 -5.17 3.23 22.29
C ILE A 8 -4.69 4.41 23.14
N ILE A 9 -5.48 5.49 23.21
CA ILE A 9 -5.16 6.68 23.99
C ILE A 9 -5.10 6.37 25.49
N GLU A 10 -6.03 5.59 26.02
CA GLU A 10 -6.06 5.16 27.43
C GLU A 10 -4.82 4.37 27.84
N ARG A 11 -4.23 3.62 26.91
CA ARG A 11 -3.00 2.84 27.12
C ARG A 11 -1.73 3.67 26.96
N SER A 12 -1.82 4.84 26.33
CA SER A 12 -0.70 5.72 26.03
C SER A 12 -0.72 6.91 27.02
N ASP A 13 0.28 7.00 27.87
CA ASP A 13 0.37 8.07 28.88
C ASP A 13 0.74 9.40 28.21
N TYR A 14 -0.27 10.24 27.94
CA TYR A 14 -0.07 11.56 27.37
C TYR A 14 0.33 12.56 28.46
N ARG A 15 1.59 13.04 28.41
CA ARG A 15 2.09 14.11 29.28
C ARG A 15 2.83 15.16 28.47
N THR A 16 2.63 16.41 28.83
CA THR A 16 3.39 17.55 28.27
C THR A 16 4.90 17.36 28.52
N GLY A 17 5.70 17.44 27.46
CA GLY A 17 7.15 17.21 27.51
C GLY A 17 7.59 15.80 27.04
N ASN A 18 6.65 14.89 26.80
CA ASN A 18 6.94 13.55 26.28
C ASN A 18 6.07 13.18 25.05
N PHE A 19 5.69 14.20 24.29
CA PHE A 19 4.73 14.06 23.18
C PHE A 19 5.24 13.12 22.07
N GLU A 20 6.54 13.11 21.81
CA GLU A 20 7.14 12.27 20.80
C GLU A 20 7.10 10.78 21.20
N SER A 21 7.39 10.48 22.46
CA SER A 21 7.25 9.13 23.01
C SER A 21 5.79 8.66 22.97
N PHE A 22 4.84 9.55 23.30
CA PHE A 22 3.42 9.29 23.19
C PHE A 22 3.00 8.99 21.74
N LEU A 23 3.48 9.75 20.75
CA LEU A 23 3.19 9.50 19.33
C LEU A 23 3.72 8.13 18.88
N ASN A 24 4.91 7.76 19.32
CA ASN A 24 5.49 6.47 19.02
C ASN A 24 4.67 5.32 19.63
N MET A 25 4.31 5.43 20.92
CA MET A 25 3.43 4.46 21.59
C MET A 25 2.06 4.35 20.91
N MET A 26 1.49 5.48 20.49
CA MET A 26 0.24 5.48 19.74
C MET A 26 0.35 4.79 18.38
N GLN A 27 1.43 5.03 17.65
CA GLN A 27 1.67 4.37 16.36
C GLN A 27 1.83 2.86 16.53
N ASP A 28 2.56 2.41 17.55
CA ASP A 28 2.74 1.00 17.84
C ASP A 28 1.45 0.31 18.30
N ALA A 29 0.70 0.96 19.19
CA ALA A 29 -0.62 0.46 19.62
C ALA A 29 -1.64 0.48 18.46
N GLY A 30 -1.55 1.48 17.57
CA GLY A 30 -2.34 1.58 16.35
C GLY A 30 -2.05 0.43 15.39
N GLN A 31 -0.79 0.06 15.22
CA GLN A 31 -0.39 -1.09 14.40
C GLN A 31 -0.99 -2.40 14.93
N GLY A 32 -0.96 -2.62 16.25
CA GLY A 32 -1.63 -3.77 16.86
C GLY A 32 -3.15 -3.78 16.70
N ALA A 33 -3.77 -2.62 16.50
CA ALA A 33 -5.20 -2.43 16.23
C ALA A 33 -5.52 -2.29 14.72
N GLU A 34 -4.52 -2.41 13.84
CA GLU A 34 -4.65 -2.25 12.37
C GLU A 34 -5.05 -0.83 11.94
N ILE A 35 -4.64 0.16 12.71
CA ILE A 35 -4.89 1.58 12.46
C ILE A 35 -3.54 2.30 12.28
N SER A 36 -3.38 3.06 11.21
CA SER A 36 -2.29 4.03 11.05
C SER A 36 -2.80 5.44 11.30
N PHE A 37 -1.97 6.27 11.89
CA PHE A 37 -2.28 7.67 12.13
C PHE A 37 -1.52 8.54 11.13
N VAL A 38 -2.25 9.25 10.28
CA VAL A 38 -1.68 10.20 9.33
C VAL A 38 -1.71 11.60 9.94
N ARG A 39 -0.57 12.25 9.94
CA ARG A 39 -0.42 13.62 10.43
C ARG A 39 -1.03 14.59 9.45
N GLN A 40 -1.75 15.55 9.96
CA GLN A 40 -2.29 16.68 9.21
C GLN A 40 -2.26 17.94 10.07
N GLU A 41 -2.03 19.05 9.41
CA GLU A 41 -2.03 20.37 10.03
C GLU A 41 -3.06 21.22 9.30
N PHE A 42 -3.93 21.87 10.05
CA PHE A 42 -5.02 22.68 9.53
C PHE A 42 -5.00 24.07 10.13
N THR A 43 -5.37 25.06 9.34
CA THR A 43 -5.75 26.37 9.90
C THR A 43 -7.03 26.24 10.72
N PRO A 44 -7.31 27.11 11.69
CA PRO A 44 -8.54 27.07 12.48
C PRO A 44 -9.81 27.07 11.64
N ALA A 45 -9.82 27.80 10.51
CA ALA A 45 -10.96 27.86 9.57
C ALA A 45 -11.17 26.51 8.85
N GLU A 46 -10.11 25.95 8.27
CA GLU A 46 -10.17 24.65 7.59
C GLU A 46 -10.58 23.53 8.56
N LEU A 47 -10.12 23.57 9.81
CA LEU A 47 -10.48 22.59 10.82
C LEU A 47 -11.96 22.68 11.19
N THR A 48 -12.52 23.89 11.27
CA THR A 48 -13.95 24.10 11.50
C THR A 48 -14.80 23.49 10.37
N ASP A 49 -14.43 23.74 9.12
CA ASP A 49 -15.12 23.18 7.97
C ASP A 49 -15.00 21.66 7.91
N LEU A 50 -13.81 21.14 8.25
CA LEU A 50 -13.57 19.71 8.34
C LEU A 50 -14.44 19.05 9.42
N ILE A 51 -14.51 19.61 10.63
CA ILE A 51 -15.31 19.09 11.74
C ILE A 51 -16.80 19.01 11.34
N ASN A 52 -17.30 20.02 10.66
CA ASN A 52 -18.69 20.04 10.17
C ASN A 52 -18.97 18.95 9.10
N SER A 53 -17.96 18.55 8.35
CA SER A 53 -18.06 17.56 7.27
C SER A 53 -17.47 16.19 7.64
N LEU A 54 -17.07 15.93 8.91
CA LEU A 54 -16.40 14.72 9.35
C LEU A 54 -17.21 13.46 9.02
N ASN A 55 -16.51 12.49 8.43
CA ASN A 55 -16.98 11.11 8.20
C ASN A 55 -16.10 10.05 8.88
N PHE A 56 -15.10 10.47 9.64
CA PHE A 56 -14.15 9.64 10.37
C PHE A 56 -13.75 10.35 11.66
N PRO A 57 -13.34 9.64 12.72
CA PRO A 57 -12.84 10.26 13.93
C PRO A 57 -11.52 11.00 13.66
N LEU A 58 -11.35 12.18 14.25
CA LEU A 58 -10.15 13.01 14.20
C LEU A 58 -9.54 13.07 15.59
N LEU A 59 -8.24 12.90 15.69
CA LEU A 59 -7.50 13.05 16.93
C LEU A 59 -6.76 14.39 16.92
N ALA A 60 -7.05 15.23 17.89
CA ALA A 60 -6.41 16.53 18.10
C ALA A 60 -5.86 16.61 19.54
N PHE A 61 -5.03 17.60 19.82
CA PHE A 61 -4.30 17.69 21.07
C PHE A 61 -4.43 19.06 21.70
N THR A 62 -4.75 19.08 23.00
CA THR A 62 -4.59 20.23 23.88
C THR A 62 -3.29 20.09 24.66
N ARG A 63 -2.89 21.10 25.43
CA ARG A 63 -1.69 21.00 26.30
C ARG A 63 -1.73 19.82 27.27
N ASN A 64 -2.91 19.43 27.73
CA ASN A 64 -3.07 18.50 28.84
C ASN A 64 -3.82 17.20 28.45
N SER A 65 -4.40 17.11 27.26
CA SER A 65 -5.23 15.96 26.87
C SER A 65 -5.22 15.71 25.36
N ALA A 66 -5.31 14.45 25.00
CA ALA A 66 -5.67 14.04 23.64
C ALA A 66 -7.21 14.08 23.49
N VAL A 67 -7.69 14.56 22.38
CA VAL A 67 -9.10 14.80 22.09
C VAL A 67 -9.50 14.06 20.84
N VAL A 68 -10.52 13.19 20.92
CA VAL A 68 -11.11 12.51 19.76
C VAL A 68 -12.39 13.24 19.37
N ILE A 69 -12.43 13.77 18.17
CA ILE A 69 -13.58 14.44 17.58
C ILE A 69 -14.21 13.50 16.57
N TYR A 70 -15.49 13.21 16.70
CA TYR A 70 -16.22 12.38 15.76
C TYR A 70 -17.65 12.85 15.59
N LYS A 71 -18.28 12.46 14.47
CA LYS A 71 -19.65 12.80 14.16
C LYS A 71 -20.51 11.55 14.16
N ASP A 72 -21.61 11.58 14.92
CA ASP A 72 -22.65 10.56 14.85
C ASP A 72 -23.93 11.20 14.29
N LYS A 73 -24.40 10.68 13.15
CA LYS A 73 -25.54 11.19 12.38
C LYS A 73 -25.42 12.67 12.01
N ARG A 74 -25.91 13.59 12.84
CA ARG A 74 -25.84 15.04 12.61
C ARG A 74 -25.05 15.79 13.66
N ASP A 75 -24.77 15.16 14.80
CA ASP A 75 -24.20 15.81 15.97
C ASP A 75 -22.70 15.50 16.08
N VAL A 76 -21.91 16.50 16.52
CA VAL A 76 -20.47 16.37 16.72
C VAL A 76 -20.23 16.05 18.20
N PHE A 77 -19.48 14.99 18.43
CA PHE A 77 -19.10 14.53 19.76
C PHE A 77 -17.61 14.69 19.99
N VAL A 78 -17.25 15.00 21.21
CA VAL A 78 -15.86 15.09 21.67
C VAL A 78 -15.64 14.19 22.86
N TRP A 79 -14.59 13.39 22.79
CA TRP A 79 -14.09 12.60 23.90
C TRP A 79 -12.71 13.11 24.32
N LYS A 80 -12.53 13.46 25.62
CA LYS A 80 -11.25 13.85 26.20
C LYS A 80 -10.75 12.72 27.09
N ASN A 81 -9.46 12.41 27.04
CA ASN A 81 -8.87 11.30 27.80
C ASN A 81 -9.00 11.46 29.34
N ALA A 82 -9.38 12.63 29.84
CA ALA A 82 -9.65 12.89 31.26
C ALA A 82 -11.11 12.60 31.66
N THR A 83 -12.03 12.34 30.70
CA THR A 83 -13.46 12.14 30.94
C THR A 83 -13.92 10.83 30.31
N SER A 84 -14.70 10.05 31.05
CA SER A 84 -15.20 8.74 30.59
C SER A 84 -16.43 8.81 29.65
N LYS A 85 -16.97 9.99 29.37
CA LYS A 85 -18.15 10.20 28.52
C LYS A 85 -17.84 11.18 27.39
N ALA A 86 -18.37 10.89 26.21
CA ALA A 86 -18.34 11.83 25.09
C ALA A 86 -19.37 12.95 25.34
N GLU A 87 -18.95 14.17 25.04
CA GLU A 87 -19.78 15.38 25.16
C GLU A 87 -20.21 15.80 23.75
N GLU A 88 -21.48 16.18 23.60
CA GLU A 88 -22.01 16.77 22.38
C GLU A 88 -21.60 18.24 22.31
N LEU A 89 -21.09 18.68 21.17
CA LEU A 89 -20.65 20.06 20.96
C LEU A 89 -21.64 20.87 20.13
N SER A 90 -22.01 22.02 20.66
CA SER A 90 -22.66 23.09 19.89
C SER A 90 -21.66 23.80 18.98
N SER A 91 -22.14 24.63 18.04
CA SER A 91 -21.28 25.45 17.16
C SER A 91 -20.33 26.37 17.93
N GLU A 92 -20.77 26.89 19.07
CA GLU A 92 -19.96 27.72 19.97
C GLU A 92 -18.91 26.85 20.72
N GLY A 93 -19.29 25.63 21.10
CA GLY A 93 -18.40 24.64 21.69
C GLY A 93 -17.28 24.19 20.76
N ILE A 94 -17.54 24.06 19.46
CA ILE A 94 -16.52 23.75 18.44
C ILE A 94 -15.50 24.89 18.35
N SER A 95 -15.92 26.15 18.32
CA SER A 95 -15.03 27.31 18.27
C SER A 95 -14.15 27.40 19.51
N ASN A 96 -14.70 27.15 20.69
CA ASN A 96 -13.95 27.14 21.96
C ASN A 96 -12.94 25.99 21.99
N LEU A 97 -13.32 24.79 21.52
CA LEU A 97 -12.41 23.66 21.42
C LEU A 97 -11.22 23.96 20.49
N ILE A 98 -11.48 24.51 19.31
CA ILE A 98 -10.44 24.86 18.34
C ILE A 98 -9.42 25.85 18.94
N ALA A 99 -9.87 26.80 19.77
CA ALA A 99 -9.00 27.75 20.46
C ALA A 99 -8.10 27.09 21.54
N GLU A 100 -8.48 25.92 22.06
CA GLU A 100 -7.70 25.14 23.02
C GLU A 100 -6.68 24.19 22.35
N LEU A 101 -6.82 23.91 21.06
CA LEU A 101 -5.94 22.97 20.34
C LEU A 101 -4.56 23.57 20.08
N CYS A 102 -3.55 22.73 20.09
CA CYS A 102 -2.16 23.12 20.01
C CYS A 102 -1.52 22.86 18.65
N THR A 103 -0.51 23.67 18.32
CA THR A 103 0.42 23.45 17.21
C THR A 103 1.43 22.36 17.57
N LEU A 104 2.06 21.73 16.58
CA LEU A 104 3.09 20.73 16.82
C LEU A 104 4.27 21.26 17.64
N ASP A 105 4.71 22.50 17.38
CA ASP A 105 5.81 23.13 18.12
C ASP A 105 5.48 23.33 19.60
N THR A 106 4.25 23.75 19.91
CA THR A 106 3.77 23.86 21.28
C THR A 106 3.76 22.52 22.01
N LEU A 107 3.35 21.45 21.33
CA LEU A 107 3.30 20.09 21.88
C LEU A 107 4.71 19.51 22.13
N LEU A 108 5.68 19.88 21.29
CA LEU A 108 7.08 19.47 21.42
C LEU A 108 7.88 20.38 22.40
N GLY A 109 7.25 21.39 23.00
CA GLY A 109 7.91 22.32 23.91
C GLY A 109 8.92 23.25 23.23
N ARG A 110 8.73 23.55 21.96
CA ARG A 110 9.57 24.45 21.16
C ARG A 110 8.97 25.86 21.16
N ASP A 111 9.73 26.86 21.53
CA ASP A 111 9.31 28.25 21.42
C ASP A 111 9.23 28.67 19.95
N SER A 112 8.04 28.87 19.42
CA SER A 112 7.82 29.44 18.09
C SER A 112 8.15 30.95 18.11
N THR A 113 9.37 31.30 17.74
CA THR A 113 9.86 32.68 17.70
C THR A 113 9.46 33.48 16.45
N ASN A 114 8.55 32.97 15.63
CA ASN A 114 8.16 33.65 14.40
C ASN A 114 6.74 34.20 14.49
N PRO A 115 6.55 35.55 14.69
CA PRO A 115 5.23 36.16 14.89
C PRO A 115 4.33 36.18 13.66
N ASN A 116 4.80 35.73 12.50
CA ASN A 116 4.05 35.73 11.21
C ASN A 116 3.68 34.31 10.69
N SER A 117 3.89 33.25 11.49
CA SER A 117 3.43 31.92 11.10
C SER A 117 1.93 31.79 11.39
N GLU A 118 1.12 31.49 10.38
CA GLU A 118 -0.25 31.03 10.57
C GLU A 118 -0.21 29.84 11.54
N SER A 119 -1.05 29.88 12.58
CA SER A 119 -1.09 28.85 13.63
C SER A 119 -1.77 27.59 13.06
N TYR A 120 -1.00 26.65 12.58
CA TYR A 120 -1.52 25.35 12.12
C TYR A 120 -1.74 24.42 13.31
N ILE A 121 -2.97 23.95 13.47
CA ILE A 121 -3.37 22.99 14.51
C ILE A 121 -2.95 21.59 14.08
N PHE A 122 -2.21 20.91 14.94
CA PHE A 122 -1.74 19.55 14.70
C PHE A 122 -2.84 18.52 14.98
N THR A 123 -3.08 17.62 14.02
CA THR A 123 -4.07 16.56 14.12
C THR A 123 -3.55 15.23 13.58
N LEU A 124 -4.16 14.13 14.04
CA LEU A 124 -3.91 12.79 13.53
C LEU A 124 -5.21 12.20 12.97
N CYS A 125 -5.18 11.81 11.72
CA CYS A 125 -6.29 11.14 11.06
C CYS A 125 -6.04 9.62 11.09
N PRO A 126 -6.89 8.83 11.79
CA PRO A 126 -6.76 7.39 11.82
C PRO A 126 -7.24 6.77 10.50
N ILE A 127 -6.42 5.92 9.92
CA ILE A 127 -6.71 5.16 8.70
C ILE A 127 -6.60 3.68 9.01
N GLY A 128 -7.66 2.90 8.70
CA GLY A 128 -7.61 1.44 8.79
C GLY A 128 -6.68 0.87 7.73
N ILE A 129 -5.70 0.07 8.14
CA ILE A 129 -4.61 -0.42 7.27
C ILE A 129 -4.99 -1.70 6.55
N LYS A 130 -5.86 -2.53 7.13
CA LYS A 130 -6.23 -3.84 6.57
C LYS A 130 -7.46 -3.78 5.67
N THR A 131 -7.30 -3.35 4.45
CA THR A 131 -8.39 -3.44 3.46
C THR A 131 -8.15 -4.52 2.40
N MET A 132 -6.90 -4.79 2.05
CA MET A 132 -6.54 -5.69 0.94
C MET A 132 -5.82 -6.97 1.37
N THR A 133 -5.34 -7.05 2.61
CA THR A 133 -4.65 -8.23 3.12
C THR A 133 -5.59 -9.40 3.36
N GLY A 134 -5.20 -10.55 2.85
CA GLY A 134 -5.90 -11.82 3.03
C GLY A 134 -5.48 -12.62 4.27
N SER A 135 -4.31 -12.37 4.86
CA SER A 135 -3.74 -13.20 5.93
C SER A 135 -3.88 -12.57 7.31
N ASP A 136 -4.38 -13.32 8.27
CA ASP A 136 -4.07 -13.08 9.68
C ASP A 136 -2.60 -13.46 9.91
N GLU A 137 -1.86 -12.68 10.67
CA GLU A 137 -0.41 -12.80 10.89
C GLU A 137 0.05 -14.14 11.48
N THR A 138 -0.89 -15.02 11.85
CA THR A 138 -0.64 -16.27 12.59
C THR A 138 -0.59 -17.53 11.73
N GLU A 139 -1.00 -17.50 10.47
CA GLU A 139 -0.95 -18.68 9.60
C GLU A 139 -0.05 -18.45 8.37
N GLY A 140 1.09 -19.13 8.35
CA GLY A 140 2.02 -19.12 7.24
C GLY A 140 1.36 -19.47 5.89
N THR A 141 1.70 -18.69 4.87
CA THR A 141 1.67 -19.02 3.42
C THR A 141 0.42 -19.67 2.84
N LYS A 142 -0.80 -19.35 3.26
CA LYS A 142 -1.97 -19.66 2.46
C LYS A 142 -2.23 -18.53 1.47
N THR A 143 -1.86 -18.74 0.20
CA THR A 143 -2.26 -17.86 -0.90
C THR A 143 -3.78 -17.81 -0.98
N PHE A 144 -4.36 -16.65 -0.70
CA PHE A 144 -5.80 -16.47 -0.83
C PHE A 144 -6.20 -16.52 -2.31
N SER A 145 -7.30 -17.22 -2.61
CA SER A 145 -7.84 -17.17 -3.96
C SER A 145 -8.28 -15.74 -4.34
N PRO A 146 -8.10 -15.29 -5.60
CA PRO A 146 -8.48 -13.94 -6.04
C PRO A 146 -9.92 -13.57 -5.68
N LEU A 147 -10.84 -14.55 -5.76
CA LEU A 147 -12.24 -14.37 -5.38
C LEU A 147 -12.43 -14.04 -3.90
N LYS A 148 -11.72 -14.72 -3.00
CA LYS A 148 -11.81 -14.43 -1.55
C LYS A 148 -11.31 -13.03 -1.22
N ARG A 149 -10.24 -12.56 -1.87
CA ARG A 149 -9.73 -11.19 -1.75
C ARG A 149 -10.76 -10.17 -2.20
N PHE A 150 -11.33 -10.41 -3.37
CA PHE A 150 -12.38 -9.55 -3.91
C PHE A 150 -13.56 -9.43 -2.95
N PHE A 151 -14.09 -10.55 -2.43
CA PHE A 151 -15.21 -10.51 -1.49
C PHE A 151 -14.84 -9.86 -0.16
N LYS A 152 -13.62 -10.02 0.36
CA LYS A 152 -13.17 -9.34 1.57
C LYS A 152 -13.14 -7.82 1.35
N PHE A 153 -12.70 -7.40 0.18
CA PHE A 153 -12.70 -6.01 -0.22
C PHE A 153 -14.12 -5.44 -0.32
N VAL A 154 -15.04 -6.16 -0.97
CA VAL A 154 -16.48 -5.82 -1.03
C VAL A 154 -17.05 -5.66 0.38
N ALA A 155 -16.74 -6.58 1.29
CA ALA A 155 -17.23 -6.57 2.66
C ALA A 155 -16.77 -5.33 3.47
N SER A 156 -15.62 -4.74 3.13
CA SER A 156 -15.13 -3.52 3.79
C SER A 156 -15.98 -2.27 3.47
N GLU A 157 -16.69 -2.25 2.34
CA GLU A 157 -17.50 -1.13 1.86
C GLU A 157 -19.02 -1.46 1.78
N LYS A 158 -19.46 -2.46 2.56
CA LYS A 158 -20.84 -3.00 2.50
C LYS A 158 -21.95 -1.95 2.59
N SER A 159 -21.75 -0.87 3.35
CA SER A 159 -22.78 0.18 3.51
C SER A 159 -23.02 0.93 2.21
N ASN A 160 -21.96 1.38 1.53
CA ASN A 160 -22.09 2.13 0.27
C ASN A 160 -22.62 1.23 -0.86
N ILE A 161 -22.15 -0.01 -0.89
CA ILE A 161 -22.59 -1.02 -1.87
C ILE A 161 -24.07 -1.34 -1.68
N PHE A 162 -24.56 -1.40 -0.46
CA PHE A 162 -25.97 -1.64 -0.18
C PHE A 162 -26.87 -0.55 -0.78
N TYR A 163 -26.51 0.73 -0.64
CA TYR A 163 -27.27 1.82 -1.29
C TYR A 163 -27.25 1.74 -2.81
N ILE A 164 -26.09 1.37 -3.40
CA ILE A 164 -25.98 1.17 -4.84
C ILE A 164 -26.94 0.08 -5.32
N TYR A 165 -27.05 -1.04 -4.58
CA TYR A 165 -28.01 -2.10 -4.90
C TYR A 165 -29.47 -1.67 -4.74
N ILE A 166 -29.81 -0.87 -3.72
CA ILE A 166 -31.15 -0.31 -3.57
C ILE A 166 -31.52 0.51 -4.80
N TYR A 167 -30.63 1.44 -5.22
CA TYR A 167 -30.89 2.23 -6.41
C TYR A 167 -30.99 1.36 -7.67
N ALA A 168 -30.16 0.34 -7.81
CA ALA A 168 -30.26 -0.58 -8.95
C ALA A 168 -31.60 -1.33 -9.01
N VAL A 169 -32.13 -1.78 -7.86
CA VAL A 169 -33.45 -2.42 -7.76
C VAL A 169 -34.55 -1.44 -8.15
N LEU A 170 -34.53 -0.22 -7.63
CA LEU A 170 -35.52 0.80 -7.97
C LEU A 170 -35.48 1.17 -9.46
N ILE A 171 -34.28 1.36 -10.02
CA ILE A 171 -34.08 1.61 -11.46
C ILE A 171 -34.65 0.46 -12.28
N GLY A 172 -34.34 -0.79 -11.90
CA GLY A 172 -34.81 -1.99 -12.59
C GLY A 172 -36.35 -2.09 -12.60
N LEU A 173 -37.00 -1.80 -11.48
CA LEU A 173 -38.47 -1.80 -11.36
C LEU A 173 -39.09 -0.66 -12.20
N ILE A 174 -38.55 0.55 -12.11
CA ILE A 174 -39.06 1.69 -12.85
C ILE A 174 -38.90 1.49 -14.35
N ASN A 175 -37.82 0.88 -14.82
CA ASN A 175 -37.59 0.61 -16.23
C ASN A 175 -38.64 -0.35 -16.84
N LEU A 176 -39.37 -1.15 -16.02
CA LEU A 176 -40.50 -1.94 -16.49
C LEU A 176 -41.70 -1.08 -16.89
N SER A 177 -41.73 0.21 -16.51
CA SER A 177 -42.79 1.16 -16.91
C SER A 177 -42.88 1.29 -18.44
N LEU A 178 -41.77 1.15 -19.17
CA LEU A 178 -41.74 1.25 -20.61
C LEU A 178 -42.50 0.11 -21.29
N PRO A 179 -42.19 -1.21 -21.10
CA PRO A 179 -42.94 -2.29 -21.72
C PRO A 179 -44.41 -2.32 -21.27
N LEU A 180 -44.68 -2.07 -19.98
CA LEU A 180 -46.04 -2.02 -19.44
C LEU A 180 -46.85 -0.84 -20.01
N GLY A 181 -46.19 0.30 -20.13
CA GLY A 181 -46.82 1.46 -20.75
C GLY A 181 -47.18 1.25 -22.21
N ILE A 182 -46.26 0.63 -22.99
CA ILE A 182 -46.50 0.32 -24.41
C ILE A 182 -47.63 -0.71 -24.53
N GLN A 183 -47.65 -1.76 -23.68
CA GLN A 183 -48.75 -2.72 -23.63
C GLN A 183 -50.12 -2.00 -23.43
N ALA A 184 -50.18 -1.13 -22.43
CA ALA A 184 -51.42 -0.39 -22.10
C ALA A 184 -51.85 0.54 -23.22
N ILE A 185 -50.89 1.22 -23.89
CA ILE A 185 -51.18 2.13 -25.04
C ILE A 185 -51.72 1.29 -26.20
N ILE A 186 -51.09 0.21 -26.59
CA ILE A 186 -51.54 -0.69 -27.70
C ILE A 186 -52.91 -1.25 -27.37
N GLY A 187 -53.14 -1.72 -26.13
CA GLY A 187 -54.46 -2.24 -25.72
C GLY A 187 -55.56 -1.21 -25.82
N ARG A 188 -55.32 0.07 -25.48
CA ARG A 188 -56.32 1.15 -25.63
C ARG A 188 -56.54 1.52 -27.09
N ILE A 189 -55.51 1.63 -27.90
CA ILE A 189 -55.64 1.93 -29.33
C ILE A 189 -56.42 0.82 -30.05
N SER A 190 -56.11 -0.45 -29.76
CA SER A 190 -56.81 -1.61 -30.34
C SER A 190 -58.28 -1.69 -29.88
N GLY A 191 -58.60 -1.16 -28.72
CA GLY A 191 -59.98 -1.11 -28.17
C GLY A 191 -60.79 0.11 -28.64
N GLY A 192 -60.29 0.94 -29.52
CA GLY A 192 -61.03 2.09 -30.10
C GLY A 192 -61.24 3.26 -29.14
N MET A 193 -60.40 3.39 -28.08
CA MET A 193 -60.56 4.43 -27.04
C MET A 193 -59.91 5.79 -27.39
N ILE A 194 -60.43 6.86 -26.73
CA ILE A 194 -60.18 8.28 -26.97
C ILE A 194 -58.73 8.66 -26.61
N PHE A 195 -58.18 9.63 -27.35
CA PHE A 195 -56.79 10.14 -27.33
C PHE A 195 -56.30 10.62 -25.94
N ASP A 196 -57.16 11.18 -25.11
CA ASP A 196 -56.80 11.73 -23.77
C ASP A 196 -56.21 10.68 -22.82
N GLY A 197 -56.70 9.45 -22.85
CA GLY A 197 -56.16 8.37 -22.01
C GLY A 197 -54.76 7.89 -22.44
N VAL A 198 -54.39 8.08 -23.70
CA VAL A 198 -53.04 7.73 -24.22
C VAL A 198 -52.04 8.79 -23.77
N ILE A 199 -52.40 10.08 -23.77
CA ILE A 199 -51.53 11.16 -23.28
C ILE A 199 -51.11 10.92 -21.82
N VAL A 200 -52.07 10.57 -20.96
CA VAL A 200 -51.79 10.26 -19.54
C VAL A 200 -50.78 9.12 -19.41
N LEU A 201 -50.95 8.03 -20.17
CA LEU A 201 -50.01 6.89 -20.13
C LEU A 201 -48.61 7.29 -20.62
N VAL A 202 -48.50 8.03 -21.71
CA VAL A 202 -47.22 8.54 -22.23
C VAL A 202 -46.54 9.43 -21.19
N THR A 203 -47.29 10.30 -20.51
CA THR A 203 -46.75 11.15 -19.44
C THR A 203 -46.21 10.34 -18.29
N PHE A 204 -46.90 9.28 -17.86
CA PHE A 204 -46.43 8.36 -16.81
C PHE A 204 -45.12 7.63 -17.20
N VAL A 205 -45.02 7.18 -18.46
CA VAL A 205 -43.79 6.52 -18.96
C VAL A 205 -42.63 7.53 -18.97
N ILE A 206 -42.84 8.76 -19.43
CA ILE A 206 -41.82 9.81 -19.45
C ILE A 206 -41.36 10.15 -18.02
N LEU A 207 -42.28 10.30 -17.06
CA LEU A 207 -41.96 10.53 -15.66
C LEU A 207 -41.18 9.38 -15.07
N GLY A 208 -41.54 8.13 -15.39
CA GLY A 208 -40.79 6.95 -14.97
C GLY A 208 -39.34 6.95 -15.49
N LEU A 209 -39.17 7.23 -16.77
CA LEU A 209 -37.84 7.34 -17.39
C LEU A 209 -36.98 8.47 -16.76
N MET A 210 -37.62 9.61 -16.49
CA MET A 210 -36.97 10.77 -15.86
C MET A 210 -36.51 10.43 -14.42
N LEU A 211 -37.34 9.76 -13.63
CA LEU A 211 -37.01 9.28 -12.29
C LEU A 211 -35.90 8.25 -12.31
N SER A 212 -35.96 7.28 -13.23
CA SER A 212 -34.92 6.30 -13.44
C SER A 212 -33.57 6.97 -13.76
N GLY A 213 -33.56 7.98 -14.64
CA GLY A 213 -32.37 8.77 -14.97
C GLY A 213 -31.78 9.49 -13.73
N GLY A 214 -32.64 10.10 -12.91
CA GLY A 214 -32.23 10.74 -11.66
C GLY A 214 -31.57 9.78 -10.67
N LEU A 215 -32.15 8.58 -10.51
CA LEU A 215 -31.57 7.53 -9.66
C LEU A 215 -30.24 6.99 -10.22
N GLN A 216 -30.10 6.88 -11.55
CA GLN A 216 -28.83 6.52 -12.19
C GLN A 216 -27.73 7.53 -11.90
N LEU A 217 -28.02 8.84 -11.95
CA LEU A 217 -27.06 9.88 -11.57
C LEU A 217 -26.59 9.73 -10.12
N MET A 218 -27.52 9.48 -9.19
CA MET A 218 -27.16 9.23 -7.78
C MET A 218 -26.31 7.99 -7.62
N GLN A 219 -26.61 6.93 -8.35
CA GLN A 219 -25.82 5.68 -8.34
C GLN A 219 -24.38 5.92 -8.83
N VAL A 220 -24.21 6.65 -9.92
CA VAL A 220 -22.89 7.00 -10.47
C VAL A 220 -22.11 7.85 -9.46
N TYR A 221 -22.76 8.80 -8.80
CA TYR A 221 -22.12 9.64 -7.78
C TYR A 221 -21.60 8.81 -6.57
N LEU A 222 -22.40 7.85 -6.08
CA LEU A 222 -21.97 6.95 -5.00
C LEU A 222 -20.79 6.07 -5.42
N VAL A 223 -20.80 5.60 -6.66
CA VAL A 223 -19.71 4.80 -7.21
C VAL A 223 -18.43 5.62 -7.32
N GLU A 224 -18.49 6.88 -7.68
CA GLU A 224 -17.33 7.78 -7.73
C GLU A 224 -16.72 7.98 -6.31
N ILE A 225 -17.55 8.18 -5.28
CA ILE A 225 -17.09 8.25 -3.89
C ILE A 225 -16.36 6.96 -3.51
N LEU A 226 -16.92 5.81 -3.89
CA LEU A 226 -16.32 4.51 -3.62
C LEU A 226 -14.95 4.35 -4.31
N GLN A 227 -14.84 4.79 -5.58
CA GLN A 227 -13.56 4.76 -6.32
C GLN A 227 -12.48 5.56 -5.62
N ARG A 228 -12.78 6.78 -5.18
CA ARG A 228 -11.83 7.62 -4.44
C ARG A 228 -11.37 6.97 -3.15
N ARG A 229 -12.29 6.36 -2.40
CA ARG A 229 -11.96 5.63 -1.17
C ARG A 229 -11.05 4.43 -1.42
N ILE A 230 -11.31 3.64 -2.47
CA ILE A 230 -10.50 2.49 -2.84
C ILE A 230 -9.06 2.92 -3.10
N PHE A 231 -8.88 3.93 -3.96
CA PHE A 231 -7.56 4.43 -4.32
C PHE A 231 -6.81 4.95 -3.09
N THR A 232 -7.45 5.78 -2.28
CA THR A 232 -6.85 6.36 -1.09
C THR A 232 -6.41 5.27 -0.10
N LYS A 233 -7.29 4.31 0.21
CA LYS A 233 -6.97 3.20 1.12
C LYS A 233 -5.81 2.37 0.61
N ALA A 234 -5.80 2.03 -0.69
CA ALA A 234 -4.72 1.27 -1.30
C ALA A 234 -3.39 2.02 -1.26
N ALA A 235 -3.39 3.33 -1.57
CA ALA A 235 -2.19 4.15 -1.53
C ALA A 235 -1.59 4.20 -0.12
N PHE A 236 -2.40 4.40 0.91
CA PHE A 236 -1.92 4.39 2.29
C PHE A 236 -1.48 3.00 2.76
N GLU A 237 -2.17 1.94 2.35
CA GLU A 237 -1.75 0.57 2.66
C GLU A 237 -0.38 0.25 2.06
N PHE A 238 -0.14 0.60 0.79
CA PHE A 238 1.17 0.44 0.15
C PHE A 238 2.24 1.28 0.86
N ALA A 239 1.99 2.57 1.11
CA ALA A 239 2.93 3.45 1.80
C ALA A 239 3.28 2.96 3.21
N PHE A 240 2.33 2.37 3.92
CA PHE A 240 2.55 1.77 5.23
C PHE A 240 3.36 0.48 5.16
N ARG A 241 3.01 -0.42 4.21
CA ARG A 241 3.58 -1.78 4.15
C ARG A 241 5.00 -1.81 3.58
N ILE A 242 5.26 -1.06 2.50
CA ILE A 242 6.53 -1.10 1.78
C ILE A 242 7.76 -1.00 2.71
N PRO A 243 7.85 0.00 3.61
CA PRO A 243 9.01 0.13 4.50
C PRO A 243 9.09 -0.95 5.60
N ARG A 244 8.03 -1.75 5.77
CA ARG A 244 7.90 -2.75 6.83
C ARG A 244 7.93 -4.19 6.33
N ILE A 245 8.11 -4.40 5.04
CA ILE A 245 8.27 -5.74 4.48
C ILE A 245 9.58 -6.32 4.99
N ARG A 246 9.54 -7.55 5.50
CA ARG A 246 10.74 -8.26 5.95
C ARG A 246 11.76 -8.38 4.83
N SER A 247 13.03 -8.04 5.12
CA SER A 247 14.10 -8.06 4.12
C SER A 247 14.30 -9.44 3.49
N GLU A 248 14.08 -10.53 4.26
CA GLU A 248 14.17 -11.89 3.77
C GLU A 248 13.13 -12.21 2.67
N ALA A 249 11.94 -11.62 2.75
CA ALA A 249 10.90 -11.80 1.74
C ALA A 249 11.24 -11.12 0.41
N LEU A 250 12.15 -10.14 0.43
CA LEU A 250 12.59 -9.39 -0.74
C LEU A 250 13.84 -9.99 -1.41
N LEU A 251 14.49 -11.00 -0.83
CA LEU A 251 15.76 -11.53 -1.33
C LEU A 251 15.68 -12.04 -2.78
N ASN A 252 14.55 -12.65 -3.16
CA ASN A 252 14.31 -13.18 -4.50
C ASN A 252 13.36 -12.32 -5.33
N LEU A 253 13.05 -11.13 -4.87
CA LEU A 253 12.12 -10.21 -5.52
C LEU A 253 12.83 -8.89 -5.81
N TYR A 254 12.46 -8.26 -6.89
CA TYR A 254 12.97 -6.92 -7.23
C TYR A 254 11.95 -5.87 -6.73
N PRO A 255 12.26 -5.12 -5.64
CA PRO A 255 11.29 -4.21 -5.01
C PRO A 255 10.68 -3.16 -5.96
N PRO A 256 11.43 -2.50 -6.87
CA PRO A 256 10.83 -1.55 -7.81
C PRO A 256 9.76 -2.19 -8.72
N GLU A 257 9.97 -3.41 -9.21
CA GLU A 257 8.97 -4.14 -10.01
C GLU A 257 7.69 -4.38 -9.21
N LEU A 258 7.82 -4.71 -7.92
CA LEU A 258 6.65 -4.91 -7.05
C LEU A 258 5.80 -3.64 -6.93
N MET A 259 6.41 -2.45 -6.98
CA MET A 259 5.69 -1.18 -6.88
C MET A 259 4.80 -0.94 -8.11
N ASN A 260 5.13 -1.48 -9.26
CA ASN A 260 4.29 -1.42 -10.46
C ASN A 260 2.93 -2.10 -10.25
N ARG A 261 2.81 -3.03 -9.28
CA ARG A 261 1.53 -3.64 -8.90
C ARG A 261 0.53 -2.60 -8.36
N PHE A 262 1.00 -1.42 -7.94
CA PHE A 262 0.12 -0.32 -7.55
C PHE A 262 -0.78 0.16 -8.69
N PHE A 263 -0.32 0.07 -9.95
CA PHE A 263 -1.16 0.41 -11.11
C PHE A 263 -2.36 -0.53 -11.28
N ASP A 264 -2.30 -1.74 -10.74
CA ASP A 264 -3.46 -2.64 -10.71
C ASP A 264 -4.58 -2.14 -9.78
N VAL A 265 -4.29 -1.24 -8.84
CA VAL A 265 -5.29 -0.55 -8.03
C VAL A 265 -6.25 0.28 -8.90
N ILE A 266 -5.73 0.92 -9.96
CA ILE A 266 -6.55 1.68 -10.91
C ILE A 266 -7.47 0.72 -11.70
N THR A 267 -6.95 -0.43 -12.11
CA THR A 267 -7.75 -1.47 -12.77
C THR A 267 -8.83 -2.01 -11.83
N LEU A 268 -8.48 -2.30 -10.58
CA LEU A 268 -9.42 -2.71 -9.55
C LEU A 268 -10.52 -1.66 -9.31
N GLN A 269 -10.14 -0.40 -9.12
CA GLN A 269 -11.05 0.72 -8.88
C GLN A 269 -12.06 0.89 -10.01
N LYS A 270 -11.58 1.00 -11.26
CA LYS A 270 -12.43 1.21 -12.43
C LYS A 270 -13.28 -0.02 -12.74
N GLY A 271 -12.69 -1.20 -12.68
CA GLY A 271 -13.38 -2.45 -12.96
C GLY A 271 -14.44 -2.77 -11.91
N PHE A 272 -14.16 -2.53 -10.63
CA PHE A 272 -15.12 -2.72 -9.55
C PHE A 272 -16.36 -1.84 -9.73
N SER A 273 -16.16 -0.58 -10.11
CA SER A 273 -17.24 0.35 -10.40
C SER A 273 -18.12 -0.12 -11.55
N LYS A 274 -17.48 -0.59 -12.62
CA LYS A 274 -18.20 -1.15 -13.78
C LYS A 274 -18.98 -2.40 -13.41
N ILE A 275 -18.42 -3.28 -12.58
CA ILE A 275 -19.13 -4.46 -12.05
C ILE A 275 -20.37 -4.03 -11.24
N LEU A 276 -20.24 -3.06 -10.34
CA LEU A 276 -21.36 -2.59 -9.52
C LEU A 276 -22.48 -1.94 -10.35
N LEU A 277 -22.13 -1.18 -11.39
CA LEU A 277 -23.12 -0.51 -12.23
C LEU A 277 -23.70 -1.47 -13.28
N ASP A 278 -22.85 -2.06 -14.10
CA ASP A 278 -23.27 -2.78 -15.31
C ASP A 278 -23.75 -4.18 -15.01
N LEU A 279 -22.97 -4.96 -14.23
CA LEU A 279 -23.30 -6.35 -13.92
C LEU A 279 -24.57 -6.43 -13.05
N THR A 280 -24.68 -5.56 -12.04
CA THR A 280 -25.84 -5.53 -11.14
C THR A 280 -27.11 -5.13 -11.88
N THR A 281 -27.02 -4.07 -12.69
CA THR A 281 -28.17 -3.58 -13.46
C THR A 281 -28.61 -4.63 -14.49
N ALA A 282 -27.67 -5.24 -15.21
CA ALA A 282 -27.98 -6.30 -16.18
C ALA A 282 -28.62 -7.50 -15.51
N PHE A 283 -28.09 -7.97 -14.37
CA PHE A 283 -28.64 -9.09 -13.62
C PHE A 283 -30.08 -8.84 -13.15
N LEU A 284 -30.33 -7.65 -12.56
CA LEU A 284 -31.67 -7.26 -12.13
C LEU A 284 -32.64 -7.11 -13.29
N GLN A 285 -32.17 -6.58 -14.43
CA GLN A 285 -32.99 -6.42 -15.63
C GLN A 285 -33.40 -7.78 -16.22
N ILE A 286 -32.52 -8.76 -16.21
CA ILE A 286 -32.85 -10.15 -16.61
C ILE A 286 -33.91 -10.73 -15.66
N ILE A 287 -33.71 -10.62 -14.34
CA ILE A 287 -34.65 -11.16 -13.36
C ILE A 287 -36.03 -10.50 -13.51
N PHE A 288 -36.11 -9.19 -13.52
CA PHE A 288 -37.39 -8.47 -13.62
C PHE A 288 -38.05 -8.71 -14.98
N GLY A 289 -37.27 -8.76 -16.05
CA GLY A 289 -37.78 -9.10 -17.37
C GLY A 289 -38.36 -10.52 -17.42
N LEU A 290 -37.68 -11.52 -16.86
CA LEU A 290 -38.20 -12.89 -16.79
C LEU A 290 -39.45 -13.01 -15.90
N ILE A 291 -39.48 -12.29 -14.76
CA ILE A 291 -40.68 -12.24 -13.91
C ILE A 291 -41.88 -11.67 -14.69
N LEU A 292 -41.67 -10.57 -15.42
CA LEU A 292 -42.75 -9.95 -16.17
C LEU A 292 -43.24 -10.84 -17.33
N LEU A 293 -42.33 -11.52 -18.03
CA LEU A 293 -42.70 -12.51 -19.04
C LEU A 293 -43.48 -13.68 -18.45
N ALA A 294 -43.08 -14.16 -17.27
CA ALA A 294 -43.77 -15.24 -16.55
C ALA A 294 -45.22 -14.89 -16.18
N LEU A 295 -45.51 -13.61 -15.92
CA LEU A 295 -46.87 -13.13 -15.65
C LEU A 295 -47.74 -13.11 -16.91
N TYR A 296 -47.17 -13.10 -18.10
CA TYR A 296 -47.96 -13.13 -19.33
C TYR A 296 -48.43 -14.56 -19.68
N HIS A 297 -47.52 -15.54 -19.58
CA HIS A 297 -47.87 -16.93 -19.85
C HIS A 297 -46.88 -17.92 -19.21
N PRO A 298 -47.34 -19.08 -18.63
CA PRO A 298 -46.46 -20.05 -17.97
C PRO A 298 -45.35 -20.64 -18.87
N LEU A 299 -45.53 -20.75 -20.17
CA LEU A 299 -44.52 -21.22 -21.09
C LEU A 299 -43.26 -20.34 -21.13
N PHE A 300 -43.40 -19.05 -20.87
CA PHE A 300 -42.27 -18.15 -20.74
C PHE A 300 -41.40 -18.44 -19.50
N ILE A 301 -41.98 -19.04 -18.42
CA ILE A 301 -41.21 -19.49 -17.27
C ILE A 301 -40.24 -20.61 -17.67
N LEU A 302 -40.77 -21.64 -18.34
CA LEU A 302 -39.95 -22.76 -18.79
C LEU A 302 -38.85 -22.30 -19.74
N PHE A 303 -39.20 -21.45 -20.69
CA PHE A 303 -38.25 -20.83 -21.62
C PHE A 303 -37.17 -20.04 -20.90
N GLY A 304 -37.53 -19.18 -19.93
CA GLY A 304 -36.60 -18.42 -19.12
C GLY A 304 -35.65 -19.31 -18.30
N LEU A 305 -36.15 -20.39 -17.70
CA LEU A 305 -35.31 -21.35 -16.93
C LEU A 305 -34.28 -22.05 -17.85
N VAL A 306 -34.68 -22.45 -19.06
CA VAL A 306 -33.72 -23.03 -20.04
C VAL A 306 -32.63 -22.03 -20.40
N LEU A 307 -33.00 -20.80 -20.67
CA LEU A 307 -32.04 -19.71 -21.01
C LEU A 307 -31.09 -19.42 -19.86
N PHE A 308 -31.59 -19.33 -18.64
CA PHE A 308 -30.77 -19.10 -17.46
C PHE A 308 -29.79 -20.25 -17.20
N SER A 309 -30.25 -21.50 -17.40
CA SER A 309 -29.39 -22.69 -17.26
C SER A 309 -28.27 -22.69 -18.30
N LEU A 310 -28.56 -22.28 -19.55
CA LEU A 310 -27.55 -22.16 -20.61
C LEU A 310 -26.48 -21.10 -20.27
N LEU A 311 -26.90 -19.97 -19.74
CA LEU A 311 -25.96 -18.93 -19.26
C LEU A 311 -25.05 -19.44 -18.14
N LEU A 312 -25.61 -20.08 -17.12
CA LEU A 312 -24.83 -20.67 -16.03
C LEU A 312 -23.84 -21.72 -16.52
N LEU A 313 -24.27 -22.60 -17.45
CA LEU A 313 -23.41 -23.61 -18.03
C LEU A 313 -22.24 -23.01 -18.80
N MET A 314 -22.48 -21.95 -19.57
CA MET A 314 -21.44 -21.21 -20.29
C MET A 314 -20.37 -20.69 -19.33
N PHE A 315 -20.78 -20.02 -18.24
CA PHE A 315 -19.84 -19.49 -17.24
C PHE A 315 -19.06 -20.57 -16.51
N ARG A 316 -19.71 -21.69 -16.19
CA ARG A 316 -19.03 -22.81 -15.52
C ARG A 316 -17.94 -23.45 -16.40
N ILE A 317 -18.16 -23.54 -17.71
CA ILE A 317 -17.21 -24.17 -18.66
C ILE A 317 -16.02 -23.25 -18.94
N THR A 318 -16.26 -21.95 -19.10
CA THR A 318 -15.23 -21.01 -19.61
C THR A 318 -14.55 -20.20 -18.50
N GLY A 319 -15.19 -19.97 -17.34
CA GLY A 319 -14.76 -19.01 -16.35
C GLY A 319 -13.36 -19.26 -15.77
N ASN A 320 -13.07 -20.48 -15.33
CA ASN A 320 -11.75 -20.82 -14.79
C ASN A 320 -10.62 -20.68 -15.83
N LYS A 321 -10.88 -21.10 -17.07
CA LYS A 321 -9.89 -20.99 -18.16
C LYS A 321 -9.62 -19.52 -18.50
N ALA A 322 -10.65 -18.69 -18.50
CA ALA A 322 -10.54 -17.26 -18.76
C ALA A 322 -9.72 -16.56 -17.67
N LEU A 323 -10.00 -16.81 -16.38
CA LEU A 323 -9.25 -16.23 -15.27
C LEU A 323 -7.76 -16.63 -15.30
N GLN A 324 -7.46 -17.93 -15.48
CA GLN A 324 -6.07 -18.38 -15.55
C GLN A 324 -5.32 -17.79 -16.75
N SER A 325 -5.97 -17.66 -17.90
CA SER A 325 -5.36 -17.05 -19.08
C SER A 325 -5.13 -15.55 -18.90
N SER A 326 -6.04 -14.81 -18.23
CA SER A 326 -5.89 -13.39 -17.89
C SER A 326 -4.71 -13.17 -16.92
N ILE A 327 -4.59 -13.98 -15.86
CA ILE A 327 -3.46 -13.91 -14.91
C ILE A 327 -2.13 -14.16 -15.65
N LYS A 328 -2.08 -15.15 -16.56
CA LYS A 328 -0.87 -15.44 -17.32
C LYS A 328 -0.49 -14.32 -18.28
N GLU A 329 -1.47 -13.75 -18.98
CA GLU A 329 -1.27 -12.59 -19.85
C GLU A 329 -0.72 -11.40 -19.06
N SER A 330 -1.33 -11.06 -17.93
CA SER A 330 -0.87 -10.00 -17.05
C SER A 330 0.56 -10.24 -16.57
N SER A 331 0.91 -11.47 -16.19
CA SER A 331 2.27 -11.80 -15.75
C SER A 331 3.30 -11.56 -16.87
N ARG A 332 2.98 -11.90 -18.13
CA ARG A 332 3.86 -11.63 -19.28
C ARG A 332 4.01 -10.15 -19.58
N LYS A 333 2.95 -9.36 -19.42
CA LYS A 333 3.00 -7.90 -19.53
C LYS A 333 4.01 -7.29 -18.54
N TYR A 334 3.98 -7.73 -17.29
CA TYR A 334 4.92 -7.24 -16.27
C TYR A 334 6.37 -7.64 -16.52
N GLN A 335 6.63 -8.78 -17.16
CA GLN A 335 8.00 -9.15 -17.58
C GLN A 335 8.60 -8.15 -18.58
N ILE A 336 7.79 -7.61 -19.50
CA ILE A 336 8.23 -6.58 -20.45
C ILE A 336 8.56 -5.28 -19.67
N VAL A 337 7.71 -4.87 -18.74
CA VAL A 337 7.94 -3.66 -17.94
C VAL A 337 9.21 -3.79 -17.10
N SER A 338 9.40 -4.94 -16.43
CA SER A 338 10.62 -5.22 -15.65
C SER A 338 11.89 -5.13 -16.52
N TRP A 339 11.83 -5.65 -17.75
CA TRP A 339 12.95 -5.52 -18.69
C TRP A 339 13.26 -4.06 -19.06
N PHE A 340 12.23 -3.23 -19.28
CA PHE A 340 12.41 -1.82 -19.55
C PHE A 340 12.98 -1.05 -18.34
N GLU A 341 12.60 -1.41 -17.12
CA GLU A 341 13.18 -0.88 -15.90
C GLU A 341 14.67 -1.25 -15.78
N ASP A 342 15.03 -2.48 -16.06
CA ASP A 342 16.42 -2.93 -16.05
C ASP A 342 17.27 -2.18 -17.09
N MET A 343 16.73 -1.96 -18.29
CA MET A 343 17.40 -1.14 -19.30
C MET A 343 17.56 0.32 -18.84
N ALA A 344 16.52 0.90 -18.27
CA ALA A 344 16.56 2.28 -17.80
C ALA A 344 17.54 2.46 -16.64
N ARG A 345 17.64 1.48 -15.75
CA ARG A 345 18.60 1.46 -14.65
C ARG A 345 20.04 1.37 -15.14
N ASN A 346 20.27 0.54 -16.14
CA ASN A 346 21.59 0.26 -16.70
C ASN A 346 21.85 1.00 -18.02
N ILE A 347 21.23 2.17 -18.21
CA ILE A 347 21.24 2.91 -19.48
C ILE A 347 22.65 3.18 -20.02
N ASN A 348 23.61 3.49 -19.13
CA ASN A 348 25.00 3.74 -19.52
C ASN A 348 25.69 2.46 -20.03
N THR A 349 25.40 1.31 -19.44
CA THR A 349 25.90 0.01 -19.89
C THR A 349 25.48 -0.27 -21.34
N PHE A 350 24.19 -0.08 -21.64
CA PHE A 350 23.67 -0.27 -23.00
C PHE A 350 24.22 0.77 -24.01
N LYS A 351 24.39 2.02 -23.57
CA LYS A 351 25.01 3.07 -24.44
C LYS A 351 26.47 2.78 -24.79
N ILE A 352 27.23 2.27 -23.81
CA ILE A 352 28.66 1.98 -24.00
C ILE A 352 28.86 0.64 -24.72
N ALA A 353 27.91 -0.28 -24.69
CA ALA A 353 27.98 -1.56 -25.39
C ALA A 353 28.13 -1.44 -26.93
N GLY A 354 27.91 -0.26 -27.50
CA GLY A 354 28.06 0.02 -28.92
C GLY A 354 26.93 -0.66 -29.75
N TYR A 355 27.33 -1.25 -30.89
CA TYR A 355 26.40 -1.93 -31.79
C TYR A 355 25.98 -3.28 -31.21
N THR A 356 24.85 -3.31 -30.51
CA THR A 356 24.23 -4.53 -29.98
C THR A 356 22.75 -4.55 -30.27
N ASN A 357 22.23 -5.70 -30.72
CA ASN A 357 20.80 -5.93 -30.90
C ASN A 357 20.18 -6.53 -29.65
N MET A 358 20.97 -6.85 -28.63
CA MET A 358 20.50 -7.53 -27.41
C MET A 358 19.23 -6.91 -26.77
N PRO A 359 19.08 -5.55 -26.66
CA PRO A 359 17.85 -4.97 -26.16
C PRO A 359 16.61 -5.30 -26.99
N LEU A 360 16.74 -5.32 -28.31
CA LEU A 360 15.64 -5.65 -29.23
C LEU A 360 15.33 -7.15 -29.23
N ASP A 361 16.35 -7.99 -29.31
CA ASP A 361 16.21 -9.45 -29.31
C ASP A 361 15.54 -9.96 -28.02
N GLN A 362 15.95 -9.40 -26.87
CA GLN A 362 15.35 -9.74 -25.58
C GLN A 362 13.89 -9.25 -25.50
N THR A 363 13.63 -8.04 -26.00
CA THR A 363 12.27 -7.46 -26.04
C THR A 363 11.38 -8.29 -26.94
N ASP A 364 11.86 -8.74 -28.10
CA ASP A 364 11.12 -9.60 -29.04
C ASP A 364 10.69 -10.92 -28.37
N GLY A 365 11.62 -11.57 -27.65
CA GLY A 365 11.28 -12.78 -26.88
C GLY A 365 10.19 -12.57 -25.82
N TYR A 366 10.21 -11.44 -25.10
CA TYR A 366 9.17 -11.12 -24.12
C TYR A 366 7.84 -10.77 -24.80
N ILE A 367 7.86 -10.02 -25.92
CA ILE A 367 6.69 -9.69 -26.73
C ILE A 367 6.03 -10.96 -27.27
N ASP A 368 6.82 -11.88 -27.85
CA ASP A 368 6.28 -13.15 -28.35
C ASP A 368 5.57 -13.93 -27.21
N GLY A 369 6.21 -14.02 -26.04
CA GLY A 369 5.59 -14.63 -24.86
C GLY A 369 4.28 -13.98 -24.44
N TYR A 370 4.18 -12.64 -24.52
CA TYR A 370 2.96 -11.90 -24.24
C TYR A 370 1.88 -12.16 -25.31
N LEU A 371 2.24 -12.06 -26.59
CA LEU A 371 1.30 -12.27 -27.70
C LEU A 371 0.71 -13.68 -27.71
N GLN A 372 1.51 -14.70 -27.39
CA GLN A 372 1.01 -16.08 -27.24
C GLN A 372 0.01 -16.19 -26.07
N ALA A 373 0.29 -15.54 -24.93
CA ALA A 373 -0.62 -15.52 -23.78
C ALA A 373 -1.92 -14.77 -24.15
N ARG A 374 -1.82 -13.61 -24.81
CA ARG A 374 -2.95 -12.80 -25.30
C ARG A 374 -3.81 -13.59 -26.28
N LYS A 375 -3.19 -14.27 -27.24
CA LYS A 375 -3.91 -15.12 -28.22
C LYS A 375 -4.72 -16.23 -27.53
N LYS A 376 -4.15 -16.87 -26.51
CA LYS A 376 -4.85 -17.89 -25.72
C LYS A 376 -6.03 -17.29 -24.94
N HIS A 377 -5.83 -16.15 -24.28
CA HIS A 377 -6.89 -15.46 -23.56
C HIS A 377 -8.02 -15.02 -24.50
N PHE A 378 -7.66 -14.36 -25.60
CA PHE A 378 -8.62 -13.94 -26.63
C PHE A 378 -9.42 -15.10 -27.21
N GLY A 379 -8.80 -16.27 -27.41
CA GLY A 379 -9.52 -17.48 -27.87
C GLY A 379 -10.63 -17.92 -26.90
N VAL A 380 -10.43 -17.75 -25.59
CA VAL A 380 -11.47 -18.05 -24.60
C VAL A 380 -12.59 -17.01 -24.67
N LEU A 381 -12.24 -15.71 -24.75
CA LEU A 381 -13.23 -14.64 -24.91
C LEU A 381 -14.05 -14.78 -26.19
N LEU A 382 -13.40 -15.15 -27.30
CA LEU A 382 -14.08 -15.39 -28.57
C LEU A 382 -15.09 -16.56 -28.46
N THR A 383 -14.73 -17.62 -27.76
CA THR A 383 -15.64 -18.74 -27.50
C THR A 383 -16.86 -18.28 -26.69
N GLN A 384 -16.66 -17.46 -25.67
CA GLN A 384 -17.76 -16.86 -24.91
C GLN A 384 -18.64 -16.01 -25.81
N PHE A 385 -18.06 -15.21 -26.69
CA PHE A 385 -18.78 -14.34 -27.62
C PHE A 385 -19.65 -15.15 -28.61
N ILE A 386 -19.12 -16.29 -29.11
CA ILE A 386 -19.90 -17.20 -29.96
C ILE A 386 -21.11 -17.77 -29.21
N TYR A 387 -20.94 -18.17 -27.96
CA TYR A 387 -22.06 -18.62 -27.11
C TYR A 387 -23.13 -17.54 -26.93
N VAL A 388 -22.75 -16.28 -26.86
CA VAL A 388 -23.69 -15.15 -26.80
C VAL A 388 -24.51 -15.04 -28.06
N ILE A 389 -23.85 -15.10 -29.21
CA ILE A 389 -24.54 -15.03 -30.50
C ILE A 389 -25.57 -16.15 -30.63
N VAL A 390 -25.16 -17.37 -30.28
CA VAL A 390 -26.08 -18.51 -30.28
C VAL A 390 -27.22 -18.31 -29.30
N PHE A 391 -26.92 -17.85 -28.09
CA PHE A 391 -27.95 -17.52 -27.10
C PHE A 391 -28.93 -16.47 -27.61
N LYS A 392 -28.45 -15.37 -28.22
CA LYS A 392 -29.28 -14.31 -28.82
C LYS A 392 -30.21 -14.87 -29.91
N LEU A 393 -29.69 -15.71 -30.79
CA LEU A 393 -30.51 -16.36 -31.82
C LEU A 393 -31.59 -17.27 -31.24
N LEU A 394 -31.24 -18.06 -30.21
CA LEU A 394 -32.21 -18.95 -29.54
C LEU A 394 -33.29 -18.15 -28.81
N VAL A 395 -32.90 -17.06 -28.13
CA VAL A 395 -33.83 -16.21 -27.40
C VAL A 395 -34.80 -15.51 -28.36
N THR A 396 -34.27 -14.82 -29.38
CA THR A 396 -35.10 -14.08 -30.35
C THR A 396 -36.01 -15.03 -31.16
N GLY A 397 -35.44 -16.08 -31.72
CA GLY A 397 -36.20 -17.04 -32.52
C GLY A 397 -37.26 -17.80 -31.68
N GLY A 398 -36.88 -18.27 -30.50
CA GLY A 398 -37.77 -18.96 -29.59
C GLY A 398 -38.95 -18.13 -29.15
N THR A 399 -38.72 -16.86 -28.87
CA THR A 399 -39.79 -15.94 -28.42
C THR A 399 -40.73 -15.54 -29.53
N LEU A 400 -40.18 -15.25 -30.72
CA LEU A 400 -41.02 -14.95 -31.89
C LEU A 400 -41.95 -16.14 -32.22
N ILE A 401 -41.40 -17.37 -32.25
CA ILE A 401 -42.20 -18.58 -32.49
C ILE A 401 -43.26 -18.75 -31.40
N LEU A 402 -42.86 -18.73 -30.15
CA LEU A 402 -43.73 -18.96 -29.00
C LEU A 402 -44.80 -17.87 -28.87
N GLY A 403 -44.39 -16.61 -29.03
CA GLY A 403 -45.31 -15.48 -28.99
C GLY A 403 -46.32 -15.49 -30.11
N CYS A 404 -45.91 -15.81 -31.35
CA CYS A 404 -46.84 -15.95 -32.50
C CYS A 404 -47.86 -17.07 -32.25
N ILE A 405 -47.44 -18.22 -31.75
CA ILE A 405 -48.35 -19.32 -31.42
C ILE A 405 -49.41 -18.87 -30.40
N LEU A 406 -48.95 -18.26 -29.29
CA LEU A 406 -49.84 -17.83 -28.22
C LEU A 406 -50.83 -16.72 -28.64
N VAL A 407 -50.43 -15.84 -29.60
CA VAL A 407 -51.33 -14.84 -30.16
C VAL A 407 -52.38 -15.48 -31.06
N VAL A 408 -51.98 -16.44 -31.92
CA VAL A 408 -52.90 -17.16 -32.81
C VAL A 408 -53.92 -17.98 -32.01
N GLU A 409 -53.47 -18.61 -30.89
CA GLU A 409 -54.31 -19.37 -29.97
C GLU A 409 -55.15 -18.45 -29.05
N ARG A 410 -54.98 -17.16 -29.15
CA ARG A 410 -55.64 -16.11 -28.31
C ARG A 410 -55.37 -16.21 -26.81
N GLU A 411 -54.29 -16.84 -26.42
CA GLU A 411 -53.86 -16.92 -25.02
C GLU A 411 -53.20 -15.63 -24.52
N ILE A 412 -52.64 -14.82 -25.44
CA ILE A 412 -52.13 -13.48 -25.14
C ILE A 412 -52.70 -12.43 -26.12
N THR A 413 -52.81 -11.21 -25.65
CA THR A 413 -53.24 -10.06 -26.48
C THR A 413 -52.09 -9.54 -27.36
N LEU A 414 -52.42 -8.83 -28.45
CA LEU A 414 -51.42 -8.17 -29.29
C LEU A 414 -50.52 -7.19 -28.49
N GLY A 415 -51.09 -6.47 -27.50
CA GLY A 415 -50.33 -5.60 -26.61
C GLY A 415 -49.32 -6.35 -25.76
N GLN A 416 -49.69 -7.52 -25.22
CA GLN A 416 -48.79 -8.41 -24.47
C GLN A 416 -47.70 -8.97 -25.36
N PHE A 417 -48.01 -9.34 -26.60
CA PHE A 417 -46.99 -9.82 -27.55
C PHE A 417 -45.93 -8.75 -27.83
N VAL A 418 -46.35 -7.52 -28.19
CA VAL A 418 -45.40 -6.42 -28.44
C VAL A 418 -44.59 -6.08 -27.19
N ALA A 419 -45.21 -6.10 -26.00
CA ALA A 419 -44.51 -5.87 -24.74
C ALA A 419 -43.50 -7.00 -24.44
N SER A 420 -43.86 -8.26 -24.76
CA SER A 420 -42.92 -9.38 -24.59
C SER A 420 -41.67 -9.24 -25.48
N GLU A 421 -41.86 -8.81 -26.73
CA GLU A 421 -40.73 -8.52 -27.63
C GLU A 421 -39.82 -7.42 -27.10
N ILE A 422 -40.39 -6.33 -26.54
CA ILE A 422 -39.60 -5.26 -25.91
C ILE A 422 -38.83 -5.79 -24.70
N ILE A 423 -39.46 -6.58 -23.83
CA ILE A 423 -38.81 -7.18 -22.66
C ILE A 423 -37.65 -8.08 -23.09
N ILE A 424 -37.82 -8.83 -24.16
CA ILE A 424 -36.78 -9.70 -24.68
C ILE A 424 -35.60 -8.94 -25.24
N ILE A 425 -35.85 -7.85 -26.00
CA ILE A 425 -34.79 -6.95 -26.44
C ILE A 425 -34.01 -6.40 -25.23
N LEU A 426 -34.71 -6.02 -24.15
CA LEU A 426 -34.09 -5.56 -22.92
C LEU A 426 -33.26 -6.67 -22.25
N ILE A 427 -33.76 -7.91 -22.20
CA ILE A 427 -33.02 -9.07 -21.66
C ILE A 427 -31.78 -9.37 -22.52
N ILE A 428 -31.90 -9.36 -23.84
CA ILE A 428 -30.77 -9.56 -24.77
C ILE A 428 -29.68 -8.51 -24.52
N ASN A 429 -30.04 -7.25 -24.44
CA ASN A 429 -29.11 -6.15 -24.17
C ASN A 429 -28.46 -6.32 -22.80
N ALA A 430 -29.21 -6.75 -21.79
CA ALA A 430 -28.68 -7.05 -20.47
C ALA A 430 -27.68 -8.22 -20.47
N VAL A 431 -27.98 -9.29 -21.21
CA VAL A 431 -27.06 -10.43 -21.37
C VAL A 431 -25.81 -10.03 -22.14
N GLU A 432 -25.91 -9.25 -23.20
CA GLU A 432 -24.76 -8.70 -23.91
C GLU A 432 -23.88 -7.86 -22.95
N LYS A 433 -24.50 -6.96 -22.19
CA LYS A 433 -23.80 -6.12 -21.20
C LYS A 433 -23.11 -6.97 -20.13
N LEU A 434 -23.76 -8.05 -19.67
CA LEU A 434 -23.22 -8.99 -18.69
C LEU A 434 -21.94 -9.66 -19.24
N ILE A 435 -21.94 -10.06 -20.50
CA ILE A 435 -20.82 -10.76 -21.13
C ILE A 435 -19.66 -9.82 -21.44
N PHE A 436 -19.92 -8.61 -21.95
CA PHE A 436 -18.87 -7.60 -22.10
C PHE A 436 -18.26 -7.17 -20.76
N SER A 437 -19.00 -7.27 -19.67
CA SER A 437 -18.50 -6.98 -18.33
C SER A 437 -17.65 -8.11 -17.74
N ILE A 438 -17.70 -9.32 -18.31
CA ILE A 438 -16.93 -10.48 -17.83
C ILE A 438 -15.42 -10.29 -17.96
N GLU A 439 -14.94 -9.75 -19.08
CA GLU A 439 -13.52 -9.39 -19.22
C GLU A 439 -13.09 -8.48 -18.07
N THR A 440 -13.91 -7.48 -17.73
CA THR A 440 -13.67 -6.62 -16.58
C THR A 440 -13.62 -7.38 -15.24
N VAL A 441 -14.45 -8.42 -15.07
CA VAL A 441 -14.40 -9.26 -13.87
C VAL A 441 -13.08 -10.02 -13.80
N TYR A 442 -12.60 -10.58 -14.90
CA TYR A 442 -11.28 -11.25 -14.93
C TYR A 442 -10.15 -10.27 -14.67
N ASP A 443 -10.20 -9.06 -15.23
CA ASP A 443 -9.22 -8.00 -14.97
C ASP A 443 -9.18 -7.59 -13.50
N VAL A 444 -10.35 -7.42 -12.88
CA VAL A 444 -10.47 -7.09 -11.44
C VAL A 444 -9.91 -8.21 -10.56
N LEU A 445 -10.22 -9.46 -10.87
CA LEU A 445 -9.70 -10.60 -10.12
C LEU A 445 -8.19 -10.75 -10.29
N THR A 446 -7.68 -10.52 -11.50
CA THR A 446 -6.24 -10.52 -11.79
C THR A 446 -5.54 -9.37 -11.09
N ALA A 447 -6.12 -8.18 -11.10
CA ALA A 447 -5.62 -7.01 -10.35
C ALA A 447 -5.58 -7.28 -8.84
N ALA A 448 -6.65 -7.87 -8.28
CA ALA A 448 -6.69 -8.27 -6.87
C ALA A 448 -5.60 -9.29 -6.52
N GLU A 449 -5.30 -10.25 -7.40
CA GLU A 449 -4.20 -11.19 -7.22
C GLU A 449 -2.84 -10.50 -7.26
N LYS A 450 -2.63 -9.58 -8.21
CA LYS A 450 -1.37 -8.83 -8.35
C LYS A 450 -1.11 -7.90 -7.15
N ILE A 451 -2.13 -7.19 -6.69
CA ILE A 451 -2.05 -6.39 -5.46
C ILE A 451 -1.71 -7.31 -4.27
N GLY A 452 -2.32 -8.49 -4.23
CA GLY A 452 -2.05 -9.51 -3.22
C GLY A 452 -0.58 -9.93 -3.15
N GLN A 453 0.14 -10.00 -4.25
CA GLN A 453 1.56 -10.33 -4.28
C GLN A 453 2.41 -9.36 -3.45
N VAL A 454 1.98 -8.11 -3.28
CA VAL A 454 2.64 -7.12 -2.41
C VAL A 454 2.03 -7.12 -1.01
N SER A 455 0.70 -7.11 -0.93
CA SER A 455 0.02 -6.99 0.36
C SER A 455 0.11 -8.22 1.25
N ASP A 456 0.46 -9.39 0.71
CA ASP A 456 0.65 -10.64 1.48
C ASP A 456 2.10 -10.86 1.92
N LEU A 457 3.05 -10.01 1.48
CA LEU A 457 4.42 -10.14 1.93
C LEU A 457 4.48 -9.99 3.46
N PRO A 458 5.23 -10.86 4.15
CA PRO A 458 5.35 -10.82 5.60
C PRO A 458 5.98 -9.50 6.04
N LEU A 459 5.39 -8.90 7.07
CA LEU A 459 5.90 -7.68 7.68
C LEU A 459 6.87 -8.02 8.82
N GLU A 460 7.69 -7.04 9.16
CA GLU A 460 8.54 -7.07 10.35
C GLU A 460 7.68 -7.22 11.62
N LYS A 461 8.21 -7.91 12.62
CA LYS A 461 7.51 -8.09 13.90
C LYS A 461 7.64 -6.82 14.74
N HIS A 462 6.52 -6.30 15.21
CA HIS A 462 6.45 -5.13 16.08
C HIS A 462 6.13 -5.49 17.55
N GLN A 463 6.31 -6.76 17.95
CA GLN A 463 6.10 -7.21 19.32
C GLN A 463 7.47 -7.45 19.97
N GLY A 464 7.65 -6.95 21.17
CA GLY A 464 8.91 -7.15 21.88
C GLY A 464 9.02 -6.29 23.14
N ILE A 465 10.17 -6.41 23.79
CA ILE A 465 10.54 -5.61 24.98
C ILE A 465 11.01 -4.25 24.50
N HIS A 466 10.45 -3.19 25.06
CA HIS A 466 10.90 -1.83 24.78
C HIS A 466 12.26 -1.54 25.43
N LEU A 467 13.11 -0.87 24.68
CA LEU A 467 14.44 -0.50 25.13
C LEU A 467 14.40 0.93 25.71
N ASP A 468 14.39 1.06 27.03
CA ASP A 468 14.40 2.37 27.69
C ASP A 468 15.84 2.87 27.94
N LYS A 469 16.10 4.17 27.65
CA LYS A 469 17.31 4.93 28.05
C LYS A 469 18.68 4.39 27.63
N ILE A 470 18.80 3.74 26.48
CA ILE A 470 20.09 3.20 25.98
C ILE A 470 21.07 4.31 25.55
N HIS A 471 20.62 5.50 25.22
CA HIS A 471 21.51 6.62 24.80
C HIS A 471 22.61 6.96 25.80
N GLU A 472 22.40 6.72 27.10
CA GLU A 472 23.36 7.03 28.14
C GLU A 472 24.41 5.92 28.33
N THR A 473 24.05 4.67 28.02
CA THR A 473 24.88 3.50 28.33
C THR A 473 25.58 2.87 27.15
N GLY A 474 25.14 3.18 25.91
CA GLY A 474 25.61 2.52 24.69
C GLY A 474 25.04 1.09 24.52
N ILE A 475 25.44 0.40 23.45
CA ILE A 475 24.98 -0.95 23.11
C ILE A 475 26.15 -1.93 23.15
N GLY A 476 26.04 -2.97 24.00
CA GLY A 476 26.89 -4.15 23.97
C GLY A 476 26.20 -5.28 23.21
N ILE A 477 26.96 -6.07 22.45
CA ILE A 477 26.46 -7.18 21.65
C ILE A 477 27.23 -8.47 22.02
N GLU A 478 26.48 -9.55 22.23
CA GLU A 478 27.09 -10.89 22.38
C GLU A 478 26.50 -11.82 21.32
N VAL A 479 27.36 -12.52 20.57
CA VAL A 479 27.01 -13.43 19.49
C VAL A 479 27.47 -14.83 19.85
N LYS A 480 26.54 -15.80 19.87
CA LYS A 480 26.82 -17.20 20.18
C LYS A 480 26.27 -18.14 19.12
N ASN A 481 27.15 -18.96 18.56
CA ASN A 481 26.82 -20.01 17.58
C ASN A 481 25.96 -19.48 16.41
N LEU A 482 26.26 -18.27 15.90
CA LEU A 482 25.51 -17.64 14.83
C LEU A 482 25.76 -18.35 13.50
N ASN A 483 24.67 -18.82 12.88
CA ASN A 483 24.65 -19.41 11.56
C ASN A 483 23.58 -18.73 10.72
N PHE A 484 23.87 -18.47 9.44
CA PHE A 484 22.91 -17.86 8.51
C PHE A 484 23.12 -18.34 7.08
N SER A 485 21.99 -18.56 6.36
CA SER A 485 21.94 -18.86 4.91
C SER A 485 20.85 -18.04 4.26
N TYR A 486 21.07 -17.57 3.03
CA TYR A 486 20.07 -16.84 2.22
C TYR A 486 18.98 -17.74 1.62
N GLY A 487 18.67 -18.83 2.26
CA GLY A 487 17.67 -19.83 1.87
C GLY A 487 18.19 -21.25 2.07
N SER A 488 17.30 -22.21 2.11
CA SER A 488 17.65 -23.62 2.38
C SER A 488 18.47 -24.28 1.27
N GLN A 489 18.57 -23.65 0.09
CA GLN A 489 19.29 -24.17 -1.08
C GLN A 489 20.74 -23.66 -1.17
N PHE A 490 21.11 -22.68 -0.35
CA PHE A 490 22.43 -22.06 -0.37
C PHE A 490 23.27 -22.51 0.81
N ASP A 491 24.58 -22.63 0.59
CA ASP A 491 25.55 -22.89 1.67
C ASP A 491 25.48 -21.79 2.74
N PRO A 492 25.74 -22.13 4.00
CA PRO A 492 25.76 -21.15 5.08
C PRO A 492 26.81 -20.07 4.82
N VAL A 493 26.35 -18.81 4.80
CA VAL A 493 27.22 -17.62 4.65
C VAL A 493 27.93 -17.30 5.95
N LEU A 494 27.27 -17.52 7.10
CA LEU A 494 27.87 -17.42 8.42
C LEU A 494 27.82 -18.78 9.11
N LYS A 495 28.93 -19.20 9.69
CA LYS A 495 29.12 -20.55 10.25
C LYS A 495 29.68 -20.45 11.66
N ASN A 496 28.85 -20.74 12.65
CA ASN A 496 29.21 -20.83 14.05
C ASN A 496 30.04 -19.64 14.59
N LEU A 497 29.60 -18.41 14.27
CA LEU A 497 30.27 -17.20 14.76
C LEU A 497 30.06 -17.03 16.26
N ASN A 498 31.14 -16.74 16.95
CA ASN A 498 31.15 -16.47 18.37
C ASN A 498 32.10 -15.30 18.67
N PHE A 499 31.57 -14.20 19.19
CA PHE A 499 32.30 -13.02 19.65
C PHE A 499 31.38 -12.14 20.51
N ASP A 500 32.00 -11.24 21.28
CA ASP A 500 31.30 -10.19 22.03
C ASP A 500 31.83 -8.80 21.63
N ILE A 501 31.04 -7.80 21.75
CA ILE A 501 31.43 -6.39 21.57
C ILE A 501 30.94 -5.63 22.81
N LYS A 502 31.85 -4.98 23.51
CA LYS A 502 31.54 -4.24 24.72
C LYS A 502 30.90 -2.89 24.38
N THR A 503 30.14 -2.36 25.31
CA THR A 503 29.56 -1.02 25.21
C THR A 503 30.64 0.03 25.00
N GLY A 504 30.48 0.88 23.99
CA GLY A 504 31.44 1.93 23.66
C GLY A 504 32.70 1.45 22.91
N GLU A 505 32.87 0.14 22.71
CA GLU A 505 34.03 -0.44 22.00
C GLU A 505 34.00 -0.08 20.50
N LYS A 506 35.17 0.19 19.94
CA LYS A 506 35.37 0.49 18.51
C LYS A 506 36.01 -0.68 17.81
N VAL A 507 35.20 -1.45 17.07
CA VAL A 507 35.59 -2.71 16.45
C VAL A 507 35.62 -2.58 14.94
N CYS A 508 36.67 -3.08 14.29
CA CYS A 508 36.70 -3.28 12.85
C CYS A 508 36.47 -4.75 12.51
N ILE A 509 35.54 -5.01 11.57
CA ILE A 509 35.32 -6.34 11.00
C ILE A 509 35.87 -6.34 9.58
N ALA A 510 36.95 -7.09 9.36
CA ALA A 510 37.67 -7.16 8.09
C ALA A 510 37.62 -8.57 7.49
N GLY A 511 38.13 -8.74 6.28
CA GLY A 511 38.23 -10.01 5.57
C GLY A 511 37.92 -9.87 4.07
N LEU A 512 38.22 -10.90 3.30
CA LEU A 512 38.01 -10.93 1.86
C LEU A 512 36.56 -10.73 1.44
N ASN A 513 36.35 -10.36 0.16
CA ASN A 513 35.02 -10.32 -0.41
C ASN A 513 34.34 -11.69 -0.32
N GLY A 514 33.06 -11.72 0.05
CA GLY A 514 32.30 -12.96 0.25
C GLY A 514 32.46 -13.60 1.65
N SER A 515 33.27 -13.06 2.56
CA SER A 515 33.45 -13.62 3.92
C SER A 515 32.25 -13.47 4.87
N GLY A 516 31.15 -12.81 4.42
CA GLY A 516 29.91 -12.66 5.20
C GLY A 516 29.78 -11.38 6.02
N LYS A 517 30.72 -10.42 5.89
CA LYS A 517 30.71 -9.15 6.66
C LYS A 517 29.41 -8.35 6.52
N GLN A 518 28.94 -8.16 5.28
CA GLN A 518 27.72 -7.39 5.03
C GLN A 518 26.47 -8.10 5.58
N THR A 519 26.44 -9.42 5.47
CA THR A 519 25.37 -10.25 6.05
C THR A 519 25.34 -10.10 7.57
N LEU A 520 26.52 -10.12 8.21
CA LEU A 520 26.64 -9.92 9.65
C LEU A 520 26.13 -8.53 10.06
N ALA A 521 26.50 -7.46 9.33
CA ALA A 521 25.97 -6.11 9.58
C ALA A 521 24.44 -6.03 9.53
N LYS A 522 23.84 -6.64 8.50
CA LYS A 522 22.38 -6.69 8.35
C LYS A 522 21.70 -7.48 9.49
N ILE A 523 22.33 -8.54 9.98
CA ILE A 523 21.82 -9.29 11.12
C ILE A 523 21.94 -8.47 12.41
N LEU A 524 23.11 -7.87 12.67
CA LEU A 524 23.35 -7.06 13.88
C LEU A 524 22.45 -5.81 13.93
N SER A 525 22.02 -5.30 12.78
CA SER A 525 21.08 -4.18 12.70
C SER A 525 19.61 -4.60 12.78
N GLY A 526 19.29 -5.91 12.80
CA GLY A 526 17.92 -6.40 12.82
C GLY A 526 17.22 -6.48 11.47
N LEU A 527 17.88 -6.13 10.36
CA LEU A 527 17.33 -6.24 9.00
C LEU A 527 17.14 -7.68 8.54
N LEU A 528 17.97 -8.61 9.06
CA LEU A 528 17.85 -10.05 8.83
C LEU A 528 17.62 -10.74 10.17
N SER A 529 16.50 -11.44 10.31
CA SER A 529 16.05 -12.04 11.58
C SER A 529 16.05 -13.58 11.57
N ASP A 530 16.20 -14.21 10.40
CA ASP A 530 16.04 -15.66 10.21
C ASP A 530 17.38 -16.41 10.36
N TYR A 531 18.13 -16.10 11.42
CA TYR A 531 19.40 -16.73 11.77
C TYR A 531 19.22 -17.84 12.82
N ARG A 532 20.19 -18.77 12.91
CA ARG A 532 20.30 -19.75 13.99
C ARG A 532 21.40 -19.31 14.96
N GLY A 533 21.24 -19.64 16.23
CA GLY A 533 22.13 -19.18 17.30
C GLY A 533 21.47 -18.08 18.14
N GLN A 534 22.27 -17.40 18.94
CA GLN A 534 21.81 -16.37 19.88
C GLN A 534 22.59 -15.08 19.68
N ILE A 535 21.86 -13.98 19.62
CA ILE A 535 22.39 -12.61 19.66
C ILE A 535 21.69 -11.89 20.80
N THR A 536 22.47 -11.29 21.70
CA THR A 536 21.94 -10.44 22.76
C THR A 536 22.44 -9.01 22.59
N VAL A 537 21.57 -8.08 22.90
CA VAL A 537 21.83 -6.64 22.95
C VAL A 537 21.60 -6.22 24.40
N ASN A 538 22.65 -5.76 25.08
CA ASN A 538 22.61 -5.45 26.51
C ASN A 538 21.94 -6.57 27.35
N SER A 539 22.34 -7.83 27.11
CA SER A 539 21.82 -9.04 27.75
C SER A 539 20.36 -9.42 27.41
N ILE A 540 19.67 -8.68 26.56
CA ILE A 540 18.33 -9.00 26.07
C ILE A 540 18.47 -9.71 24.73
N SER A 541 17.77 -10.85 24.54
CA SER A 541 17.78 -11.52 23.22
C SER A 541 17.20 -10.58 22.16
N MET A 542 17.97 -10.39 21.07
CA MET A 542 17.59 -9.48 19.97
C MET A 542 16.23 -9.83 19.35
N ARG A 543 15.82 -11.11 19.36
CA ARG A 543 14.50 -11.56 18.87
C ARG A 543 13.34 -11.11 19.75
N ASN A 544 13.61 -10.74 21.00
CA ASN A 544 12.63 -10.29 21.97
C ASN A 544 12.58 -8.77 22.10
N ILE A 545 13.41 -8.04 21.37
CA ILE A 545 13.45 -6.58 21.38
C ILE A 545 12.43 -6.05 20.36
N HIS A 546 11.74 -4.97 20.72
CA HIS A 546 10.88 -4.25 19.79
C HIS A 546 11.73 -3.61 18.68
N LEU A 547 11.46 -3.98 17.42
CA LEU A 547 12.35 -3.66 16.30
C LEU A 547 12.49 -2.16 16.02
N ASN A 548 11.39 -1.38 16.19
CA ASN A 548 11.45 0.08 16.01
C ASN A 548 12.38 0.72 17.04
N ASP A 549 12.37 0.23 18.30
CA ASP A 549 13.25 0.76 19.33
C ASP A 549 14.71 0.40 19.00
N LEU A 550 14.96 -0.82 18.54
CA LEU A 550 16.29 -1.23 18.10
C LEU A 550 16.78 -0.30 16.98
N HIS A 551 15.94 -0.02 15.97
CA HIS A 551 16.27 0.87 14.88
C HIS A 551 16.36 2.36 15.30
N GLU A 552 15.79 2.75 16.43
CA GLU A 552 15.98 4.10 16.98
C GLU A 552 17.41 4.30 17.50
N TYR A 553 17.95 3.29 18.16
CA TYR A 553 19.28 3.33 18.77
C TYR A 553 20.41 2.88 17.85
N ILE A 554 20.12 2.17 16.76
CA ILE A 554 21.13 1.68 15.80
C ILE A 554 21.11 2.54 14.53
N SER A 555 22.29 2.93 14.05
CA SER A 555 22.47 3.41 12.67
C SER A 555 23.24 2.39 11.86
N LEU A 556 22.75 2.11 10.67
CA LEU A 556 23.42 1.31 9.67
C LEU A 556 23.65 2.16 8.42
N ASN A 557 24.87 2.13 7.88
CA ASN A 557 25.23 2.74 6.61
C ASN A 557 25.99 1.73 5.77
N LEU A 558 25.40 1.28 4.69
CA LEU A 558 25.98 0.30 3.78
C LEU A 558 26.40 0.97 2.47
N SER A 559 27.30 0.35 1.74
CA SER A 559 27.83 0.86 0.47
C SER A 559 26.77 1.01 -0.65
N GLY A 560 25.62 0.40 -0.49
CA GLY A 560 24.47 0.48 -1.42
C GLY A 560 23.37 1.46 -1.01
N ASP A 561 23.54 2.21 0.08
CA ASP A 561 22.56 3.20 0.49
C ASP A 561 22.51 4.38 -0.48
N GLU A 562 21.30 4.91 -0.71
CA GLU A 562 21.06 5.98 -1.67
C GLU A 562 20.22 7.10 -1.04
N VAL A 563 20.28 8.28 -1.66
CA VAL A 563 19.37 9.39 -1.35
C VAL A 563 18.09 9.26 -2.17
N PHE A 564 16.95 9.60 -1.57
CA PHE A 564 15.66 9.66 -2.25
C PHE A 564 15.37 11.08 -2.75
N GLN A 565 14.40 11.19 -3.66
CA GLN A 565 13.93 12.49 -4.13
C GLN A 565 13.30 13.28 -2.99
N GLY A 566 13.90 14.40 -2.64
CA GLY A 566 13.49 15.26 -1.54
C GLY A 566 14.56 16.29 -1.24
N THR A 567 14.31 17.19 -0.31
CA THR A 567 15.30 18.20 0.12
C THR A 567 16.47 17.56 0.87
N VAL A 568 17.55 18.29 1.03
CA VAL A 568 18.69 17.89 1.88
C VAL A 568 18.21 17.62 3.31
N GLU A 569 17.38 18.52 3.86
CA GLU A 569 16.80 18.37 5.19
C GLU A 569 15.97 17.09 5.31
N GLU A 570 15.05 16.85 4.37
CA GLU A 570 14.22 15.62 4.35
C GLU A 570 15.06 14.35 4.29
N ASN A 571 16.13 14.35 3.47
CA ASN A 571 17.05 13.23 3.35
C ASN A 571 17.84 12.95 4.64
N ILE A 572 18.13 13.96 5.46
CA ILE A 572 18.84 13.81 6.73
C ILE A 572 17.86 13.44 7.85
N ARG A 573 16.74 14.16 7.94
CA ARG A 573 15.78 14.07 9.04
C ARG A 573 14.85 12.85 8.96
N LEU A 574 14.54 12.40 7.74
CA LEU A 574 13.61 11.27 7.47
C LEU A 574 12.24 11.44 8.17
N GLY A 575 11.76 12.67 8.31
CA GLY A 575 10.48 12.99 8.95
C GLY A 575 10.46 12.82 10.48
N LYS A 576 11.61 12.62 11.15
CA LYS A 576 11.69 12.53 12.61
C LYS A 576 11.47 13.90 13.25
N ASN A 577 10.49 13.99 14.15
CA ASN A 577 10.15 15.27 14.82
C ASN A 577 11.17 15.69 15.86
N GLY A 578 11.84 14.75 16.53
CA GLY A 578 12.87 15.02 17.54
C GLY A 578 14.13 15.69 16.98
N ILE A 579 14.34 15.67 15.65
CA ILE A 579 15.50 16.27 15.00
C ILE A 579 15.16 17.70 14.59
N SER A 580 15.79 18.69 15.23
CA SER A 580 15.62 20.09 14.87
C SER A 580 16.46 20.49 13.64
N GLN A 581 16.10 21.61 13.01
CA GLN A 581 16.92 22.19 11.93
C GLN A 581 18.36 22.47 12.38
N ARG A 582 18.54 22.86 13.64
CA ARG A 582 19.85 23.09 14.25
C ARG A 582 20.66 21.80 14.32
N ASP A 583 20.05 20.66 14.63
CA ASP A 583 20.73 19.36 14.62
C ASP A 583 21.19 18.99 13.21
N VAL A 584 20.37 19.28 12.18
CA VAL A 584 20.72 19.09 10.77
C VAL A 584 21.95 19.93 10.41
N LEU A 585 21.96 21.22 10.73
CA LEU A 585 23.11 22.09 10.45
C LEU A 585 24.37 21.66 11.21
N ASN A 586 24.24 21.26 12.47
CA ASN A 586 25.36 20.77 13.27
C ASN A 586 25.98 19.50 12.67
N VAL A 587 25.17 18.53 12.25
CA VAL A 587 25.68 17.30 11.65
C VAL A 587 26.32 17.55 10.28
N LEU A 588 25.79 18.49 9.49
CA LEU A 588 26.41 18.89 8.22
C LEU A 588 27.82 19.50 8.44
N GLN A 589 27.98 20.30 9.49
CA GLN A 589 29.30 20.81 9.91
C GLN A 589 30.22 19.67 10.37
N GLN A 590 29.71 18.75 11.16
CA GLN A 590 30.46 17.61 11.70
C GLN A 590 31.00 16.70 10.58
N VAL A 591 30.23 16.46 9.51
CA VAL A 591 30.70 15.64 8.35
C VAL A 591 31.43 16.46 7.30
N GLY A 592 31.60 17.76 7.49
CA GLY A 592 32.36 18.64 6.60
C GLY A 592 31.71 18.85 5.23
N ILE A 593 30.37 19.02 5.18
CA ILE A 593 29.62 19.29 3.92
C ILE A 593 28.82 20.61 4.03
N ALA A 594 28.84 21.29 5.17
CA ALA A 594 28.04 22.49 5.41
C ALA A 594 28.31 23.59 4.37
N ASP A 595 29.56 23.87 4.03
CA ASP A 595 29.92 24.90 3.05
C ASP A 595 29.37 24.58 1.66
N PHE A 596 29.44 23.32 1.25
CA PHE A 596 28.87 22.86 -0.03
C PHE A 596 27.35 23.06 -0.04
N VAL A 597 26.63 22.66 1.03
CA VAL A 597 25.19 22.81 1.11
C VAL A 597 24.77 24.28 1.17
N ASN A 598 25.50 25.11 1.94
CA ASN A 598 25.23 26.55 2.03
C ASN A 598 25.46 27.29 0.69
N ALA A 599 26.32 26.78 -0.17
CA ALA A 599 26.56 27.32 -1.52
C ALA A 599 25.45 26.97 -2.52
N LEU A 600 24.53 26.07 -2.19
CA LEU A 600 23.40 25.74 -3.04
C LEU A 600 22.34 26.84 -3.01
N PRO A 601 21.54 27.03 -4.07
CA PRO A 601 20.57 28.13 -4.17
C PRO A 601 19.57 28.22 -3.03
N GLU A 602 19.13 27.07 -2.49
CA GLU A 602 18.13 26.95 -1.42
C GLU A 602 18.72 26.33 -0.14
N GLY A 603 20.06 26.19 -0.06
CA GLY A 603 20.74 25.60 1.08
C GLY A 603 20.20 24.19 1.41
N ILE A 604 19.80 23.95 2.67
CA ILE A 604 19.25 22.67 3.12
C ILE A 604 17.90 22.30 2.50
N TYR A 605 17.20 23.25 1.88
CA TYR A 605 15.92 23.04 1.19
C TYR A 605 16.11 22.69 -0.30
N THR A 606 17.35 22.67 -0.79
CA THR A 606 17.63 22.25 -2.16
C THR A 606 17.17 20.81 -2.40
N THR A 607 16.35 20.61 -3.44
CA THR A 607 15.82 19.30 -3.80
C THR A 607 16.90 18.46 -4.49
N MET A 608 17.08 17.25 -4.01
CA MET A 608 17.98 16.23 -4.57
C MET A 608 17.22 15.28 -5.48
N LEU A 609 17.88 14.83 -6.55
CA LEU A 609 17.39 13.75 -7.41
C LEU A 609 17.71 12.36 -6.78
N PRO A 610 16.95 11.31 -7.13
CA PRO A 610 17.23 9.96 -6.68
C PRO A 610 18.67 9.51 -6.96
N GLY A 611 19.29 8.84 -6.01
CA GLY A 611 20.69 8.41 -6.09
C GLY A 611 21.71 9.55 -6.07
N GLY A 612 21.28 10.79 -5.75
CA GLY A 612 22.19 11.95 -5.70
C GLY A 612 22.72 12.40 -7.07
N ARG A 613 21.96 12.17 -8.14
CA ARG A 613 22.36 12.58 -9.50
C ARG A 613 22.64 14.08 -9.56
N GLY A 614 23.78 14.43 -10.17
CA GLY A 614 24.23 15.82 -10.27
C GLY A 614 25.08 16.30 -9.08
N TRP A 615 25.23 15.49 -8.05
CA TRP A 615 26.07 15.80 -6.89
C TRP A 615 27.40 15.05 -6.94
N PRO A 616 28.49 15.60 -6.38
CA PRO A 616 29.75 14.85 -6.21
C PRO A 616 29.51 13.61 -5.32
N GLY A 617 30.06 12.46 -5.71
CA GLY A 617 29.86 11.21 -4.96
C GLY A 617 30.33 11.29 -3.50
N SER A 618 31.40 12.07 -3.22
CA SER A 618 31.86 12.35 -1.84
C SER A 618 30.81 13.13 -1.03
N ALA A 619 30.13 14.11 -1.66
CA ALA A 619 29.08 14.89 -1.01
C ALA A 619 27.86 14.02 -0.65
N VAL A 620 27.43 13.14 -1.57
CA VAL A 620 26.35 12.17 -1.32
C VAL A 620 26.70 11.26 -0.14
N ARG A 621 27.93 10.72 -0.09
CA ARG A 621 28.38 9.84 1.02
C ARG A 621 28.41 10.56 2.36
N LYS A 622 28.90 11.82 2.39
CA LYS A 622 28.87 12.64 3.60
C LYS A 622 27.43 12.94 4.06
N LEU A 623 26.52 13.14 3.11
CA LEU A 623 25.09 13.32 3.43
C LEU A 623 24.48 12.05 4.06
N LEU A 624 24.78 10.86 3.52
CA LEU A 624 24.35 9.60 4.09
C LEU A 624 24.95 9.37 5.49
N LEU A 625 26.19 9.81 5.70
CA LEU A 625 26.82 9.83 7.03
C LEU A 625 26.10 10.80 7.98
N ALA A 626 25.76 12.01 7.52
CA ALA A 626 24.97 12.96 8.29
C ALA A 626 23.61 12.39 8.71
N ARG A 627 22.90 11.72 7.78
CA ARG A 627 21.64 10.97 8.04
C ARG A 627 21.80 9.95 9.15
N SER A 628 22.93 9.24 9.17
CA SER A 628 23.21 8.20 10.15
C SER A 628 23.54 8.77 11.55
N LEU A 629 24.21 9.91 11.62
CA LEU A 629 24.67 10.53 12.88
C LEU A 629 23.65 11.44 13.53
N VAL A 630 22.75 12.07 12.75
CA VAL A 630 21.80 13.07 13.27
C VAL A 630 20.92 12.56 14.38
N LYS A 631 20.57 11.27 14.37
CA LYS A 631 19.75 10.63 15.41
C LYS A 631 20.53 10.24 16.67
N LYS A 632 21.84 10.51 16.70
CA LYS A 632 22.73 10.21 17.84
C LYS A 632 22.67 8.73 18.26
N PRO A 633 23.05 7.79 17.37
CA PRO A 633 22.90 6.37 17.63
C PRO A 633 23.78 5.87 18.77
N ALA A 634 23.27 4.90 19.55
CA ALA A 634 24.05 4.19 20.58
C ALA A 634 24.96 3.12 19.97
N LEU A 635 24.59 2.60 18.77
CA LEU A 635 25.40 1.68 17.96
C LEU A 635 25.45 2.21 16.52
N PHE A 636 26.63 2.40 15.98
CA PHE A 636 26.85 2.77 14.59
C PHE A 636 27.61 1.69 13.83
N ILE A 637 26.96 1.12 12.82
CA ILE A 637 27.55 0.12 11.92
C ILE A 637 27.71 0.76 10.54
N PHE A 638 28.92 0.73 9.98
CA PHE A 638 29.12 1.30 8.64
C PHE A 638 30.03 0.41 7.79
N GLN A 639 29.86 0.52 6.46
CA GLN A 639 30.64 -0.22 5.48
C GLN A 639 31.26 0.73 4.46
N ASP A 640 32.61 0.64 4.29
CA ASP A 640 33.39 1.27 3.22
C ASP A 640 33.08 2.73 2.89
N LEU A 641 32.63 3.48 3.89
CA LEU A 641 32.14 4.86 3.73
C LEU A 641 33.25 5.81 3.22
N PHE A 642 34.48 5.53 3.55
CA PHE A 642 35.60 6.45 3.34
C PHE A 642 36.41 6.19 2.05
N SER A 643 36.06 5.17 1.26
CA SER A 643 36.83 4.70 0.10
C SER A 643 37.00 5.72 -1.02
N SER A 644 36.19 6.79 -1.07
CA SER A 644 36.29 7.86 -2.11
C SER A 644 36.63 9.23 -1.55
N ILE A 645 37.09 9.30 -0.29
CA ILE A 645 37.47 10.55 0.37
C ILE A 645 39.01 10.66 0.38
N GLY A 646 39.53 11.85 0.17
CA GLY A 646 40.99 12.08 0.19
C GLY A 646 41.58 11.76 1.58
N ARG A 647 42.83 11.25 1.60
CA ARG A 647 43.47 10.67 2.79
C ARG A 647 43.44 11.57 4.02
N THR A 648 43.77 12.85 3.86
CA THR A 648 43.80 13.82 4.97
C THR A 648 42.42 14.07 5.55
N GLU A 649 41.43 14.25 4.70
CA GLU A 649 40.04 14.48 5.07
C GLU A 649 39.42 13.19 5.66
N LYS A 650 39.78 12.02 5.15
CA LYS A 650 39.36 10.73 5.63
C LYS A 650 39.74 10.53 7.12
N ASN A 651 40.99 10.78 7.48
CA ASN A 651 41.46 10.62 8.84
C ASN A 651 40.77 11.56 9.81
N GLN A 652 40.46 12.79 9.41
CA GLN A 652 39.67 13.72 10.21
C GLN A 652 38.24 13.22 10.42
N LEU A 653 37.60 12.75 9.37
CA LEU A 653 36.23 12.22 9.43
C LEU A 653 36.15 10.94 10.27
N ILE A 654 37.09 10.00 10.13
CA ILE A 654 37.15 8.79 10.95
C ILE A 654 37.17 9.18 12.43
N HIS A 655 38.08 10.09 12.81
CA HIS A 655 38.20 10.56 14.17
C HIS A 655 36.92 11.26 14.67
N GLN A 656 36.34 12.17 13.87
CA GLN A 656 35.12 12.88 14.21
C GLN A 656 33.92 11.93 14.40
N VAL A 657 33.79 10.91 13.54
CA VAL A 657 32.70 9.94 13.60
C VAL A 657 32.84 9.00 14.80
N MET A 658 34.04 8.49 15.02
CA MET A 658 34.31 7.58 16.15
C MET A 658 34.11 8.24 17.53
N HIS A 659 34.28 9.56 17.59
CA HIS A 659 34.14 10.35 18.82
C HIS A 659 32.88 11.25 18.80
N ALA A 660 31.96 11.01 17.86
CA ALA A 660 30.71 11.77 17.75
C ALA A 660 29.89 11.76 19.06
N GLN A 661 29.97 10.64 19.80
CA GLN A 661 29.34 10.47 21.11
C GLN A 661 30.23 9.64 22.06
N PRO A 662 30.24 9.96 23.37
CA PRO A 662 31.16 9.35 24.34
C PRO A 662 31.04 7.82 24.47
N ASN A 663 29.80 7.30 24.47
CA ASN A 663 29.50 5.89 24.75
C ASN A 663 29.01 5.11 23.51
N MET A 664 29.15 5.67 22.32
CA MET A 664 28.71 5.02 21.08
C MET A 664 29.57 3.81 20.76
N THR A 665 28.95 2.65 20.67
CA THR A 665 29.58 1.45 20.13
C THR A 665 29.70 1.60 18.61
N PHE A 666 30.86 1.25 18.07
CA PHE A 666 31.18 1.50 16.69
C PHE A 666 31.70 0.22 16.01
N ILE A 667 31.06 -0.15 14.90
CA ILE A 667 31.44 -1.32 14.10
C ILE A 667 31.74 -0.85 12.68
N ALA A 668 33.01 -0.90 12.31
CA ALA A 668 33.48 -0.65 10.95
C ALA A 668 33.55 -1.94 10.16
N ILE A 669 32.96 -2.01 8.98
CA ILE A 669 33.19 -3.08 8.02
C ILE A 669 34.06 -2.49 6.91
N SER A 670 35.37 -2.78 6.96
CA SER A 670 36.30 -2.16 6.03
C SER A 670 37.53 -3.01 5.80
N ALA A 671 38.10 -2.92 4.58
CA ALA A 671 39.41 -3.43 4.23
C ALA A 671 40.49 -2.32 4.30
N ASP A 672 40.14 -1.11 4.73
CA ASP A 672 41.03 0.04 4.78
C ASP A 672 41.91 0.00 6.04
N SER A 673 43.22 -0.03 5.84
CA SER A 673 44.20 -0.12 6.94
C SER A 673 44.14 1.07 7.90
N GLU A 674 43.74 2.25 7.46
CA GLU A 674 43.61 3.44 8.31
C GLU A 674 42.40 3.30 9.25
N VAL A 675 41.30 2.75 8.74
CA VAL A 675 40.10 2.45 9.54
C VAL A 675 40.40 1.35 10.55
N MET A 676 41.10 0.28 10.14
CA MET A 676 41.49 -0.81 11.02
C MET A 676 42.37 -0.34 12.18
N GLN A 677 43.39 0.49 11.87
CA GLN A 677 44.32 1.04 12.87
C GLN A 677 43.65 2.03 13.84
N ALA A 678 42.60 2.71 13.41
CA ALA A 678 41.83 3.62 14.25
C ALA A 678 40.91 2.90 15.25
N CYS A 679 40.60 1.63 15.00
CA CYS A 679 39.78 0.81 15.91
C CYS A 679 40.59 0.21 17.06
N GLU A 680 39.93 -0.11 18.18
CA GLU A 680 40.54 -0.73 19.37
C GLU A 680 40.74 -2.24 19.18
N ARG A 681 39.88 -2.86 18.33
CA ARG A 681 39.85 -4.31 18.09
C ARG A 681 39.56 -4.63 16.62
N LEU A 682 40.20 -5.66 16.11
CA LEU A 682 40.04 -6.15 14.75
C LEU A 682 39.55 -7.59 14.77
N ILE A 683 38.43 -7.87 14.13
CA ILE A 683 37.90 -9.22 13.91
C ILE A 683 38.03 -9.55 12.43
N ILE A 684 38.73 -10.62 12.11
CA ILE A 684 38.94 -11.05 10.72
C ILE A 684 38.01 -12.21 10.43
N LEU A 685 37.10 -12.00 9.44
CA LEU A 685 36.19 -13.02 8.94
C LEU A 685 36.78 -13.70 7.69
N HIS A 686 36.76 -15.03 7.69
CA HIS A 686 37.14 -15.86 6.55
C HIS A 686 36.11 -16.97 6.35
N GLU A 687 35.59 -17.11 5.14
CA GLU A 687 34.61 -18.14 4.76
C GLU A 687 33.43 -18.33 5.76
N GLY A 688 32.98 -17.22 6.33
CA GLY A 688 31.84 -17.21 7.27
C GLY A 688 32.20 -17.58 8.72
N THR A 689 33.49 -17.67 9.06
CA THR A 689 33.98 -17.94 10.41
C THR A 689 34.88 -16.81 10.92
N VAL A 690 35.03 -16.68 12.23
CA VAL A 690 36.03 -15.81 12.85
C VAL A 690 37.39 -16.50 12.75
N LEU A 691 38.28 -15.92 11.96
CA LEU A 691 39.64 -16.45 11.79
C LEU A 691 40.59 -15.90 12.86
N ALA A 692 40.48 -14.61 13.16
CA ALA A 692 41.32 -13.96 14.18
C ALA A 692 40.54 -12.85 14.86
N ASP A 693 40.88 -12.58 16.12
CA ASP A 693 40.27 -11.58 16.97
C ASP A 693 41.32 -11.03 17.93
N GLY A 694 41.61 -9.71 17.85
CA GLY A 694 42.67 -9.13 18.67
C GLY A 694 42.95 -7.66 18.33
N LYS A 695 44.07 -7.13 18.79
CA LYS A 695 44.49 -5.76 18.53
C LYS A 695 44.94 -5.60 17.06
N PRO A 696 44.54 -4.50 16.38
CA PRO A 696 44.93 -4.25 15.01
C PRO A 696 46.44 -4.31 14.76
N ALA A 697 47.26 -3.73 15.65
CA ALA A 697 48.70 -3.71 15.50
C ALA A 697 49.33 -5.11 15.50
N GLU A 698 48.79 -6.02 16.29
CA GLU A 698 49.27 -7.42 16.37
C GLU A 698 48.87 -8.23 15.14
N LEU A 699 47.62 -8.09 14.71
CA LEU A 699 47.08 -8.84 13.56
C LEU A 699 47.63 -8.35 12.23
N LEU A 700 47.80 -7.05 12.05
CA LEU A 700 48.32 -6.46 10.81
C LEU A 700 49.83 -6.70 10.63
N SER A 701 50.56 -6.95 11.72
CA SER A 701 51.99 -7.32 11.65
C SER A 701 52.19 -8.76 11.19
N ASN A 702 51.18 -9.60 11.29
CA ASN A 702 51.27 -11.01 10.87
C ASN A 702 50.95 -11.12 9.37
N LYS A 703 51.99 -11.57 8.59
CA LYS A 703 51.89 -11.68 7.15
C LYS A 703 50.72 -12.55 6.67
N THR A 704 50.40 -13.61 7.41
CA THR A 704 49.27 -14.48 7.07
C THR A 704 47.93 -13.77 7.10
N PHE A 705 47.74 -12.83 8.00
CA PHE A 705 46.49 -12.05 8.11
C PHE A 705 46.49 -10.85 7.18
N SER A 706 47.63 -10.21 6.96
CA SER A 706 47.75 -9.05 6.03
C SER A 706 47.48 -9.43 4.56
N ASP A 707 47.77 -10.68 4.18
CA ASP A 707 47.49 -11.19 2.82
C ASP A 707 46.00 -11.56 2.62
N LEU A 708 45.19 -11.60 3.70
CA LEU A 708 43.75 -11.85 3.69
C LEU A 708 42.88 -10.56 3.81
N LEU A 709 43.51 -9.42 3.88
CA LEU A 709 42.88 -8.11 4.02
C LEU A 709 43.08 -7.24 2.78
#